data_2086689aad2640b4e35701943b2331af
#
_entry.id   2086689aad2640b4e35701943b2331af
#
_cell.length_a   1.000
_cell.length_b   1.000
_cell.length_c   1.000
_cell.angle_alpha   90.00
_cell.angle_beta   90.00
_cell.angle_gamma   90.00
#
_symmetry.space_group_name_H-M   'P 1'
#
loop_
_entity.id
_entity.type
_entity.pdbx_description
1 polymer ?
#
loop_
_entity_poly.entity_id
_entity_poly.type
_entity_poly.pdbx_seq_one_letter_code
_entity_poly.pdbx_strand_id
1 'polypeptide(L)'
;MSFNFNRLTVKAQEVVQSAIEIAQNYTNQIVEPEHILAAIVQESGNVAETIIKKTGGNFNAVKLKVVQLLETLPKVSGTGLGNQQMSQSLAKLFDDAAEEAKNLKDDYVSTEHILLSLSNDKGKAGQLLRDNGITYKDILSALKDIRGNQRVTSQNPEDTYQSLEKYGKDLNELAKQGKLDPVIGRDDEIRRVLQVLSRRTKNNPVLIGEPGVGKTAIAEGIAHRIIAGDVPENLKTKRIVALDMGALIAGTQFRGQFEERLKAVIKEVQESNGEIILFIDELHTLVGAGATQGAMDAANILKPALARGELHAIGATTLDEYKKHIEKDAALERRFQPVLIEEPSEEDTISILRGLKEKYEVHHGVRITDGAIVAATQLSERYITDRFLPDKAIDLIDEAASKLRIEIDSMPEELDILERKVKQLEIEREALKREKDDASAKRLDELEKELSGLNEERTELRLHWDLEKENIQKIRSMKSEIENLKLEAERYEREGNLGKVAEIRYGRIADLENKLKDETKKLADAQKDKKMLKEEVDAEDIAEVVAKWTGIPVSKMLESERSKLLRLEDELHHRVVGQDEAVAAVSNAIRRSRSGLQDAHRPIGSFIFLGTTGVGKTELARALAEVLFDDEHAMIRIDMSEYMEKFSVSRLIGAPPGYVGYEEGGQLTEAVRRRPYSVVLLDEIEKAHADVFNVLLQVLDDGRLTDNQGRTVNFKNTIIIMTSNLGSHIIQDKLESYNEENADEILGQLREQMHDLLRRTIRPEFLNRIDEIVLFKPLLKSEIRKIVDIQLERVQKMLKEKEMMLEVSDNAKDWLAQLGYDVTFGARPLKRVIQKYLINPLSQELLAGNFVDGDTIKVDVAERVGLVFSK
;
A
#
# COMPACT_ATOMS: atom_id res chain seq x y z
N MET A 1 34.78 -38.14 -38.98
CA MET A 1 33.80 -37.12 -39.43
C MET A 1 33.80 -36.02 -38.36
N SER A 2 33.89 -34.78 -38.74
CA SER A 2 33.85 -33.71 -37.75
C SER A 2 32.42 -33.65 -37.18
N PHE A 3 32.24 -33.77 -35.88
CA PHE A 3 30.96 -33.62 -35.21
C PHE A 3 30.33 -32.28 -35.61
N ASN A 4 29.03 -32.32 -35.94
CA ASN A 4 28.30 -31.08 -36.31
C ASN A 4 27.74 -30.39 -35.06
N PHE A 5 28.44 -29.36 -34.57
CA PHE A 5 28.08 -28.59 -33.39
C PHE A 5 26.68 -27.92 -33.48
N ASN A 6 26.14 -27.70 -34.69
CA ASN A 6 24.78 -27.16 -34.89
C ASN A 6 23.68 -28.14 -34.44
N ARG A 7 24.05 -29.40 -34.15
CA ARG A 7 23.11 -30.40 -33.58
C ARG A 7 23.09 -30.39 -32.05
N LEU A 8 23.88 -29.56 -31.38
CA LEU A 8 23.83 -29.38 -29.94
C LEU A 8 22.68 -28.45 -29.59
N THR A 9 22.02 -28.68 -28.42
CA THR A 9 21.14 -27.72 -27.80
C THR A 9 21.93 -26.49 -27.38
N VAL A 10 21.27 -25.35 -27.19
CA VAL A 10 21.93 -24.12 -26.76
C VAL A 10 22.70 -24.33 -25.45
N LYS A 11 22.12 -25.03 -24.48
CA LYS A 11 22.80 -25.40 -23.22
C LYS A 11 24.02 -26.30 -23.43
N ALA A 12 23.91 -27.27 -24.31
CA ALA A 12 25.04 -28.11 -24.63
C ALA A 12 26.19 -27.33 -25.33
N GLN A 13 25.86 -26.32 -26.14
CA GLN A 13 26.84 -25.39 -26.71
C GLN A 13 27.51 -24.52 -25.63
N GLU A 14 26.73 -23.98 -24.68
CA GLU A 14 27.23 -23.24 -23.51
C GLU A 14 28.19 -24.08 -22.68
N VAL A 15 27.86 -25.35 -22.41
CA VAL A 15 28.74 -26.31 -21.71
C VAL A 15 30.05 -26.51 -22.44
N VAL A 16 30.03 -26.63 -23.77
CA VAL A 16 31.27 -26.78 -24.56
C VAL A 16 32.10 -25.51 -24.47
N GLN A 17 31.50 -24.34 -24.58
CA GLN A 17 32.21 -23.06 -24.46
C GLN A 17 32.81 -22.87 -23.07
N SER A 18 32.06 -23.16 -22.04
CA SER A 18 32.52 -23.14 -20.64
C SER A 18 33.69 -24.13 -20.41
N ALA A 19 33.63 -25.32 -20.99
CA ALA A 19 34.70 -26.28 -20.90
C ALA A 19 36.01 -25.76 -21.56
N ILE A 20 35.90 -25.01 -22.65
CA ILE A 20 37.06 -24.37 -23.30
C ILE A 20 37.63 -23.28 -22.37
N GLU A 21 36.79 -22.46 -21.75
CA GLU A 21 37.21 -21.43 -20.77
C GLU A 21 37.87 -22.07 -19.54
N ILE A 22 37.31 -23.17 -19.02
CA ILE A 22 37.91 -23.92 -17.92
C ILE A 22 39.30 -24.43 -18.32
N ALA A 23 39.44 -25.03 -19.50
CA ALA A 23 40.74 -25.49 -19.98
C ALA A 23 41.77 -24.35 -20.09
N GLN A 24 41.33 -23.14 -20.51
CA GLN A 24 42.20 -21.95 -20.56
C GLN A 24 42.63 -21.54 -19.16
N ASN A 25 41.69 -21.47 -18.22
CA ASN A 25 41.97 -21.06 -16.84
C ASN A 25 42.94 -22.01 -16.12
N TYR A 26 42.87 -23.32 -16.43
CA TYR A 26 43.79 -24.32 -15.91
C TYR A 26 45.09 -24.47 -16.74
N THR A 27 45.27 -23.61 -17.76
CA THR A 27 46.44 -23.64 -18.66
C THR A 27 46.63 -24.98 -19.40
N ASN A 28 45.52 -25.65 -19.72
CA ASN A 28 45.55 -26.90 -20.51
C ASN A 28 45.42 -26.56 -22.01
N GLN A 29 46.28 -27.11 -22.83
CA GLN A 29 46.30 -26.91 -24.30
C GLN A 29 45.21 -27.73 -25.02
N ILE A 30 44.81 -28.87 -24.40
CA ILE A 30 43.85 -29.81 -24.97
C ILE A 30 42.61 -29.85 -24.10
N VAL A 31 41.43 -29.73 -24.71
CA VAL A 31 40.14 -29.87 -24.00
C VAL A 31 39.83 -31.36 -23.95
N GLU A 32 39.73 -31.88 -22.73
CA GLU A 32 39.46 -33.28 -22.41
C GLU A 32 38.00 -33.47 -21.88
N PRO A 33 37.45 -34.72 -21.81
CA PRO A 33 36.15 -35.00 -21.22
C PRO A 33 35.97 -34.51 -19.77
N GLU A 34 37.04 -34.39 -19.00
CA GLU A 34 37.12 -33.85 -17.67
C GLU A 34 36.66 -32.38 -17.62
N HIS A 35 37.01 -31.58 -18.65
CA HIS A 35 36.57 -30.16 -18.74
C HIS A 35 35.09 -30.07 -19.03
N ILE A 36 34.50 -30.96 -19.82
CA ILE A 36 33.06 -31.04 -20.08
C ILE A 36 32.31 -31.41 -18.79
N LEU A 37 32.82 -32.42 -18.06
CA LEU A 37 32.23 -32.80 -16.79
C LEU A 37 32.28 -31.61 -15.78
N ALA A 38 33.39 -30.89 -15.77
CA ALA A 38 33.54 -29.71 -14.91
C ALA A 38 32.55 -28.60 -15.29
N ALA A 39 32.37 -28.31 -16.60
CA ALA A 39 31.40 -27.34 -17.06
C ALA A 39 29.96 -27.73 -16.66
N ILE A 40 29.59 -29.01 -16.80
CA ILE A 40 28.29 -29.54 -16.42
C ILE A 40 28.01 -29.40 -14.91
N VAL A 41 28.97 -29.65 -14.03
CA VAL A 41 28.77 -29.58 -12.56
C VAL A 41 29.07 -28.20 -11.99
N GLN A 42 29.61 -27.28 -12.77
CA GLN A 42 29.84 -25.90 -12.30
C GLN A 42 28.56 -25.09 -12.29
N GLU A 43 27.65 -25.31 -13.21
CA GLU A 43 26.36 -24.63 -13.34
C GLU A 43 25.34 -25.26 -12.38
N SER A 44 24.93 -24.52 -11.37
CA SER A 44 23.90 -24.96 -10.40
C SER A 44 22.49 -24.83 -11.00
N GLY A 45 21.59 -25.77 -10.68
CA GLY A 45 20.19 -25.73 -11.13
C GLY A 45 19.98 -26.32 -12.55
N ASN A 46 20.96 -27.01 -13.12
CA ASN A 46 20.82 -27.68 -14.42
C ASN A 46 20.22 -29.09 -14.31
N VAL A 47 19.78 -29.64 -15.43
CA VAL A 47 19.21 -31.00 -15.52
C VAL A 47 20.19 -32.07 -14.98
N ALA A 48 21.48 -31.87 -15.15
CA ALA A 48 22.50 -32.80 -14.67
C ALA A 48 22.58 -32.85 -13.14
N GLU A 49 22.41 -31.73 -12.44
CA GLU A 49 22.31 -31.71 -10.98
C GLU A 49 21.12 -32.51 -10.49
N THR A 50 19.96 -32.32 -11.12
CA THR A 50 18.74 -33.08 -10.79
C THR A 50 18.91 -34.59 -11.04
N ILE A 51 19.57 -34.98 -12.16
CA ILE A 51 19.88 -36.37 -12.45
C ILE A 51 20.78 -36.94 -11.36
N ILE A 52 21.89 -36.26 -11.04
CA ILE A 52 22.86 -36.73 -10.05
C ILE A 52 22.23 -36.89 -8.68
N LYS A 53 21.36 -35.97 -8.26
CA LYS A 53 20.64 -36.08 -6.99
C LYS A 53 19.64 -37.25 -6.99
N LYS A 54 18.88 -37.45 -8.07
CA LYS A 54 17.93 -38.58 -8.19
C LYS A 54 18.62 -39.95 -8.24
N THR A 55 19.84 -40.04 -8.76
CA THR A 55 20.62 -41.29 -8.71
C THR A 55 21.22 -41.60 -7.33
N GLY A 56 20.98 -40.74 -6.33
CA GLY A 56 21.56 -40.86 -4.99
C GLY A 56 22.97 -40.33 -4.86
N GLY A 57 23.51 -39.71 -5.91
CA GLY A 57 24.86 -39.11 -5.93
C GLY A 57 24.87 -37.76 -5.15
N ASN A 58 25.99 -37.52 -4.47
CA ASN A 58 26.22 -36.23 -3.80
C ASN A 58 26.85 -35.23 -4.80
N PHE A 59 26.05 -34.33 -5.36
CA PHE A 59 26.46 -33.33 -6.36
C PHE A 59 27.68 -32.50 -5.93
N ASN A 60 27.70 -32.03 -4.67
CA ASN A 60 28.80 -31.24 -4.13
C ASN A 60 30.10 -32.05 -4.00
N ALA A 61 29.98 -33.33 -3.66
CA ALA A 61 31.15 -34.21 -3.60
C ALA A 61 31.72 -34.49 -5.02
N VAL A 62 30.85 -34.66 -6.00
CA VAL A 62 31.27 -34.79 -7.43
C VAL A 62 31.97 -33.51 -7.88
N LYS A 63 31.42 -32.34 -7.61
CA LYS A 63 31.98 -31.01 -7.95
C LYS A 63 33.40 -30.83 -7.38
N LEU A 64 33.60 -31.16 -6.11
CA LEU A 64 34.94 -31.06 -5.46
C LEU A 64 35.94 -32.03 -6.11
N LYS A 65 35.56 -33.30 -6.37
CA LYS A 65 36.42 -34.29 -6.98
C LYS A 65 36.79 -33.94 -8.41
N VAL A 66 35.88 -33.33 -9.18
CA VAL A 66 36.14 -32.86 -10.54
C VAL A 66 37.19 -31.74 -10.53
N VAL A 67 37.13 -30.80 -9.61
CA VAL A 67 38.17 -29.75 -9.44
C VAL A 67 39.54 -30.39 -9.17
N GLN A 68 39.60 -31.36 -8.25
CA GLN A 68 40.83 -32.08 -7.95
C GLN A 68 41.36 -32.85 -9.19
N LEU A 69 40.44 -33.40 -9.99
CA LEU A 69 40.82 -34.11 -11.22
C LEU A 69 41.45 -33.16 -12.27
N LEU A 70 40.89 -31.94 -12.43
CA LEU A 70 41.43 -30.94 -13.36
C LEU A 70 42.85 -30.51 -12.96
N GLU A 71 43.16 -30.44 -11.67
CA GLU A 71 44.52 -30.10 -11.20
C GLU A 71 45.57 -31.14 -11.63
N THR A 72 45.18 -32.40 -11.90
CA THR A 72 46.05 -33.49 -12.34
C THR A 72 46.32 -33.48 -13.82
N LEU A 73 45.66 -32.64 -14.63
CA LEU A 73 45.87 -32.59 -16.08
C LEU A 73 47.15 -31.84 -16.45
N PRO A 74 47.77 -32.19 -17.58
CA PRO A 74 49.03 -31.57 -18.03
C PRO A 74 48.85 -30.06 -18.27
N LYS A 75 49.67 -29.26 -17.61
CA LYS A 75 49.69 -27.78 -17.74
C LYS A 75 50.80 -27.35 -18.66
N VAL A 76 50.55 -26.40 -19.54
CA VAL A 76 51.54 -25.80 -20.46
C VAL A 76 51.97 -24.43 -19.96
N SER A 77 53.27 -24.22 -19.75
CA SER A 77 53.83 -22.93 -19.34
C SER A 77 54.58 -22.32 -20.54
N GLY A 78 54.15 -21.12 -20.98
CA GLY A 78 54.77 -20.33 -22.02
C GLY A 78 53.86 -19.49 -22.88
N THR A 79 54.40 -18.58 -23.71
CA THR A 79 53.66 -17.60 -24.54
C THR A 79 52.94 -18.22 -25.78
N GLY A 80 52.71 -19.53 -25.77
CA GLY A 80 52.13 -20.28 -26.90
C GLY A 80 50.71 -20.80 -26.67
N LEU A 81 49.90 -20.18 -25.84
CA LEU A 81 48.46 -20.47 -25.70
C LEU A 81 47.72 -20.02 -26.97
N GLY A 82 47.92 -20.79 -28.07
CA GLY A 82 47.08 -20.70 -29.25
C GLY A 82 45.71 -21.38 -29.02
N ASN A 83 44.82 -21.39 -30.02
CA ASN A 83 43.51 -22.04 -29.98
C ASN A 83 43.60 -23.45 -29.37
N GLN A 84 42.83 -23.71 -28.30
CA GLN A 84 42.71 -25.01 -27.67
C GLN A 84 42.23 -26.03 -28.67
N GLN A 85 42.85 -27.21 -28.66
CA GLN A 85 42.46 -28.33 -29.50
C GLN A 85 41.61 -29.33 -28.71
N MET A 86 40.63 -29.90 -29.37
CA MET A 86 39.83 -30.96 -28.83
C MET A 86 40.58 -32.27 -28.82
N SER A 87 40.58 -33.05 -27.73
CA SER A 87 41.18 -34.38 -27.68
C SER A 87 40.41 -35.37 -28.54
N GLN A 88 41.06 -36.46 -28.92
CA GLN A 88 40.40 -37.59 -29.61
C GLN A 88 39.33 -38.24 -28.73
N SER A 89 39.54 -38.31 -27.41
CA SER A 89 38.61 -38.81 -26.42
C SER A 89 37.35 -37.94 -26.35
N LEU A 90 37.50 -36.62 -26.39
CA LEU A 90 36.37 -35.69 -26.40
C LEU A 90 35.59 -35.73 -27.72
N ALA A 91 36.27 -35.85 -28.87
CA ALA A 91 35.59 -36.02 -30.15
C ALA A 91 34.74 -37.29 -30.16
N LYS A 92 35.30 -38.40 -29.65
CA LYS A 92 34.59 -39.66 -29.50
C LYS A 92 33.38 -39.53 -28.54
N LEU A 93 33.54 -38.82 -27.43
CA LEU A 93 32.45 -38.56 -26.48
C LEU A 93 31.26 -37.90 -27.18
N PHE A 94 31.46 -36.92 -28.03
CA PHE A 94 30.39 -36.27 -28.80
C PHE A 94 29.76 -37.18 -29.85
N ASP A 95 30.55 -38.05 -30.49
CA ASP A 95 30.00 -39.05 -31.42
C ASP A 95 29.14 -40.07 -30.67
N ASP A 96 29.56 -40.54 -29.48
CA ASP A 96 28.83 -41.42 -28.61
C ASP A 96 27.54 -40.72 -28.09
N ALA A 97 27.61 -39.43 -27.71
CA ALA A 97 26.42 -38.65 -27.29
C ALA A 97 25.42 -38.46 -28.45
N ALA A 98 25.89 -38.36 -29.70
CA ALA A 98 25.01 -38.29 -30.85
C ALA A 98 24.35 -39.66 -31.16
N GLU A 99 24.99 -40.75 -30.82
CA GLU A 99 24.39 -42.08 -30.89
C GLU A 99 23.32 -42.28 -29.81
N GLU A 100 23.58 -41.83 -28.59
CA GLU A 100 22.59 -41.85 -27.50
C GLU A 100 21.35 -41.01 -27.83
N ALA A 101 21.51 -39.81 -28.44
CA ALA A 101 20.39 -39.01 -28.93
C ALA A 101 19.55 -39.77 -29.96
N LYS A 102 20.18 -40.47 -30.90
CA LYS A 102 19.46 -41.32 -31.90
C LYS A 102 18.74 -42.48 -31.21
N ASN A 103 19.37 -43.15 -30.21
CA ASN A 103 18.75 -44.23 -29.44
C ASN A 103 17.48 -43.76 -28.70
N LEU A 104 17.49 -42.55 -28.18
CA LEU A 104 16.34 -41.92 -27.54
C LEU A 104 15.38 -41.26 -28.53
N LYS A 105 15.68 -41.30 -29.85
CA LYS A 105 14.89 -40.70 -30.94
C LYS A 105 14.81 -39.19 -30.86
N ASP A 106 15.84 -38.55 -30.38
CA ASP A 106 15.97 -37.10 -30.24
C ASP A 106 16.64 -36.48 -31.46
N ASP A 107 16.23 -35.27 -31.86
CA ASP A 107 16.77 -34.54 -33.04
C ASP A 107 18.05 -33.78 -32.71
N TYR A 108 18.19 -33.35 -31.43
CA TYR A 108 19.34 -32.59 -30.92
C TYR A 108 20.07 -33.33 -29.81
N VAL A 109 21.35 -33.07 -29.65
CA VAL A 109 22.17 -33.57 -28.55
C VAL A 109 22.16 -32.59 -27.41
N SER A 110 21.62 -32.95 -26.28
CA SER A 110 21.48 -32.14 -25.05
C SER A 110 22.54 -32.52 -24.01
N THR A 111 22.55 -31.77 -22.89
CA THR A 111 23.50 -31.97 -21.77
C THR A 111 23.40 -33.38 -21.16
N GLU A 112 22.20 -33.96 -21.12
CA GLU A 112 21.95 -35.29 -20.58
C GLU A 112 22.52 -36.40 -21.49
N HIS A 113 22.53 -36.23 -22.83
CA HIS A 113 23.20 -37.15 -23.73
C HIS A 113 24.70 -37.17 -23.52
N ILE A 114 25.27 -35.96 -23.29
CA ILE A 114 26.68 -35.81 -22.94
C ILE A 114 26.99 -36.50 -21.61
N LEU A 115 26.11 -36.37 -20.62
CA LEU A 115 26.26 -37.00 -19.30
C LEU A 115 26.16 -38.53 -19.39
N LEU A 116 25.21 -39.06 -20.19
CA LEU A 116 25.13 -40.50 -20.48
C LEU A 116 26.41 -41.02 -21.09
N SER A 117 26.92 -40.35 -22.11
CA SER A 117 28.17 -40.68 -22.78
C SER A 117 29.37 -40.60 -21.82
N LEU A 118 29.46 -39.58 -20.98
CA LEU A 118 30.47 -39.43 -19.93
C LEU A 118 30.45 -40.61 -18.94
N SER A 119 29.26 -41.07 -18.51
CA SER A 119 29.15 -42.19 -17.56
C SER A 119 29.67 -43.51 -18.13
N ASN A 120 29.61 -43.68 -19.46
CA ASN A 120 30.12 -44.83 -20.20
C ASN A 120 31.61 -44.69 -20.59
N ASP A 121 32.16 -43.49 -20.51
CA ASP A 121 33.57 -43.27 -20.87
C ASP A 121 34.50 -44.05 -19.95
N LYS A 122 35.58 -44.60 -20.58
CA LYS A 122 36.61 -45.37 -19.86
C LYS A 122 37.66 -44.47 -19.21
N GLY A 123 37.64 -43.16 -19.50
CA GLY A 123 38.54 -42.18 -18.95
C GLY A 123 38.22 -41.84 -17.47
N LYS A 124 39.02 -40.90 -16.94
CA LYS A 124 38.94 -40.50 -15.53
C LYS A 124 37.63 -39.83 -15.21
N ALA A 125 36.99 -39.08 -16.16
CA ALA A 125 35.69 -38.47 -15.97
C ALA A 125 34.59 -39.52 -15.75
N GLY A 126 34.53 -40.55 -16.59
CA GLY A 126 33.56 -41.64 -16.41
C GLY A 126 33.81 -42.49 -15.18
N GLN A 127 35.06 -42.70 -14.82
CA GLN A 127 35.43 -43.40 -13.58
C GLN A 127 34.95 -42.64 -12.34
N LEU A 128 35.17 -41.34 -12.32
CA LEU A 128 34.73 -40.47 -11.22
C LEU A 128 33.21 -40.53 -11.02
N LEU A 129 32.41 -40.53 -12.10
CA LEU A 129 30.95 -40.69 -12.01
C LEU A 129 30.57 -42.05 -11.39
N ARG A 130 31.15 -43.14 -11.88
CA ARG A 130 30.88 -44.49 -11.39
C ARG A 130 31.30 -44.69 -9.93
N ASP A 131 32.45 -44.15 -9.52
CA ASP A 131 32.95 -44.17 -8.12
C ASP A 131 32.06 -43.41 -7.14
N ASN A 132 31.21 -42.49 -7.64
CA ASN A 132 30.21 -41.77 -6.87
C ASN A 132 28.79 -42.37 -7.06
N GLY A 133 28.66 -43.61 -7.58
CA GLY A 133 27.38 -44.28 -7.70
C GLY A 133 26.51 -43.82 -8.86
N ILE A 134 27.05 -43.02 -9.80
CA ILE A 134 26.32 -42.49 -10.95
C ILE A 134 26.62 -43.38 -12.16
N THR A 135 25.76 -44.39 -12.35
CA THR A 135 25.95 -45.33 -13.49
C THR A 135 25.05 -44.97 -14.68
N TYR A 136 25.38 -45.44 -15.85
CA TYR A 136 24.56 -45.27 -17.06
C TYR A 136 23.09 -45.67 -16.87
N LYS A 137 22.85 -46.81 -16.18
CA LYS A 137 21.50 -47.33 -15.94
C LYS A 137 20.72 -46.40 -15.02
N ASP A 138 21.38 -45.87 -14.00
CA ASP A 138 20.73 -44.97 -13.02
C ASP A 138 20.40 -43.62 -13.67
N ILE A 139 21.31 -43.09 -14.52
CA ILE A 139 21.06 -41.88 -15.33
C ILE A 139 19.88 -42.10 -16.27
N LEU A 140 19.82 -43.23 -16.95
CA LEU A 140 18.73 -43.54 -17.88
C LEU A 140 17.39 -43.70 -17.16
N SER A 141 17.38 -44.26 -15.94
CA SER A 141 16.17 -44.35 -15.10
C SER A 141 15.72 -42.96 -14.64
N ALA A 142 16.66 -42.16 -14.13
CA ALA A 142 16.38 -40.79 -13.71
C ALA A 142 15.86 -39.91 -14.88
N LEU A 143 16.41 -40.10 -16.09
CA LEU A 143 15.93 -39.40 -17.29
C LEU A 143 14.51 -39.75 -17.67
N LYS A 144 14.09 -41.03 -17.51
CA LYS A 144 12.69 -41.43 -17.74
C LYS A 144 11.74 -40.71 -16.77
N ASP A 145 12.16 -40.55 -15.54
CA ASP A 145 11.36 -39.88 -14.51
C ASP A 145 11.32 -38.36 -14.72
N ILE A 146 12.37 -37.75 -15.28
CA ILE A 146 12.48 -36.30 -15.51
C ILE A 146 11.81 -35.90 -16.83
N ARG A 147 12.01 -36.65 -17.88
CA ARG A 147 11.52 -36.37 -19.24
C ARG A 147 10.14 -36.95 -19.52
N GLY A 148 9.73 -38.01 -18.80
CA GLY A 148 8.56 -38.82 -19.18
C GLY A 148 8.73 -39.35 -20.62
N ASN A 149 7.79 -39.07 -21.50
CA ASN A 149 7.80 -39.41 -22.92
C ASN A 149 8.25 -38.26 -23.86
N GLN A 150 8.82 -37.18 -23.30
CA GLN A 150 9.22 -36.02 -24.10
C GLN A 150 10.49 -36.26 -24.89
N ARG A 151 10.57 -35.77 -26.15
CA ARG A 151 11.72 -35.83 -27.04
C ARG A 151 12.35 -34.46 -27.20
N VAL A 152 13.67 -34.47 -27.41
CA VAL A 152 14.44 -33.24 -27.70
C VAL A 152 14.26 -32.86 -29.18
N THR A 153 13.20 -32.09 -29.49
CA THR A 153 12.88 -31.70 -30.87
C THR A 153 13.21 -30.24 -31.17
N SER A 154 13.62 -29.45 -30.14
CA SER A 154 14.01 -28.04 -30.25
C SER A 154 15.46 -27.83 -29.76
N GLN A 155 16.02 -26.66 -30.02
CA GLN A 155 17.35 -26.30 -29.52
C GLN A 155 17.35 -25.87 -28.05
N ASN A 156 16.16 -25.62 -27.41
CA ASN A 156 16.00 -25.27 -25.99
C ASN A 156 15.06 -26.23 -25.26
N PRO A 157 15.35 -27.55 -25.24
CA PRO A 157 14.47 -28.53 -24.59
C PRO A 157 14.50 -28.42 -23.07
N GLU A 158 15.61 -27.96 -22.49
CA GLU A 158 15.79 -27.87 -21.04
C GLU A 158 14.84 -26.83 -20.38
N ASP A 159 14.38 -25.83 -21.13
CA ASP A 159 13.37 -24.87 -20.66
C ASP A 159 11.97 -25.50 -20.48
N THR A 160 11.75 -26.66 -21.15
CA THR A 160 10.46 -27.35 -21.12
C THR A 160 10.39 -28.49 -20.07
N TYR A 161 11.53 -28.86 -19.47
CA TYR A 161 11.56 -29.91 -18.46
C TYR A 161 11.24 -29.34 -17.09
N GLN A 162 10.38 -30.05 -16.33
CA GLN A 162 9.94 -29.65 -15.01
C GLN A 162 9.39 -28.20 -15.01
N SER A 163 8.59 -27.88 -16.03
CA SER A 163 8.05 -26.54 -16.21
C SER A 163 7.17 -26.11 -15.04
N LEU A 164 6.45 -27.03 -14.41
CA LEU A 164 5.65 -26.76 -13.21
C LEU A 164 6.50 -26.43 -11.98
N GLU A 165 7.67 -27.01 -11.85
CA GLU A 165 8.59 -26.74 -10.74
C GLU A 165 9.34 -25.40 -10.95
N LYS A 166 9.60 -25.03 -12.23
CA LYS A 166 10.25 -23.76 -12.58
C LYS A 166 9.32 -22.55 -12.57
N TYR A 167 8.08 -22.72 -13.05
CA TYR A 167 7.13 -21.64 -13.31
C TYR A 167 5.88 -21.71 -12.45
N GLY A 168 5.80 -22.65 -11.50
CA GLY A 168 4.68 -22.83 -10.60
C GLY A 168 5.13 -22.97 -9.16
N LYS A 169 4.28 -22.49 -8.24
CA LYS A 169 4.45 -22.70 -6.80
C LYS A 169 3.43 -23.71 -6.33
N ASP A 170 3.88 -24.84 -5.79
CA ASP A 170 2.99 -25.86 -5.21
C ASP A 170 2.45 -25.39 -3.86
N LEU A 171 1.17 -24.95 -3.84
CA LEU A 171 0.54 -24.45 -2.61
C LEU A 171 0.35 -25.57 -1.57
N ASN A 172 0.14 -26.80 -1.99
CA ASN A 172 0.02 -27.93 -1.05
C ASN A 172 1.36 -28.18 -0.33
N GLU A 173 2.47 -28.09 -1.05
CA GLU A 173 3.80 -28.28 -0.44
C GLU A 173 4.14 -27.12 0.50
N LEU A 174 3.82 -25.86 0.11
CA LEU A 174 4.00 -24.70 0.96
C LEU A 174 3.13 -24.78 2.24
N ALA A 175 1.89 -25.25 2.10
CA ALA A 175 1.02 -25.49 3.25
C ALA A 175 1.55 -26.58 4.18
N LYS A 176 2.13 -27.67 3.64
CA LYS A 176 2.81 -28.69 4.45
C LYS A 176 4.01 -28.13 5.22
N GLN A 177 4.72 -27.18 4.62
CA GLN A 177 5.85 -26.52 5.24
C GLN A 177 5.45 -25.41 6.23
N GLY A 178 4.14 -25.12 6.38
CA GLY A 178 3.63 -24.03 7.24
C GLY A 178 3.97 -22.61 6.72
N LYS A 179 4.30 -22.49 5.44
CA LYS A 179 4.70 -21.19 4.82
C LYS A 179 3.52 -20.36 4.32
N LEU A 180 2.33 -20.94 4.22
CA LEU A 180 1.12 -20.21 3.85
C LEU A 180 0.45 -19.57 5.07
N ASP A 181 -0.25 -18.48 4.84
CA ASP A 181 -1.03 -17.82 5.87
C ASP A 181 -2.33 -18.58 6.20
N PRO A 182 -2.81 -18.53 7.43
CA PRO A 182 -4.10 -19.10 7.78
C PRO A 182 -5.21 -18.30 7.09
N VAL A 183 -6.16 -19.01 6.48
CA VAL A 183 -7.32 -18.38 5.83
C VAL A 183 -8.51 -18.44 6.78
N ILE A 184 -9.02 -17.24 7.12
CA ILE A 184 -10.06 -17.04 8.12
C ILE A 184 -11.24 -16.32 7.48
N GLY A 185 -12.48 -16.69 7.84
CA GLY A 185 -13.71 -15.99 7.42
C GLY A 185 -14.08 -16.16 5.94
N ARG A 186 -13.55 -17.20 5.26
CA ARG A 186 -13.81 -17.47 3.82
C ARG A 186 -14.40 -18.88 3.57
N ASP A 187 -15.07 -19.43 4.57
CA ASP A 187 -15.57 -20.81 4.51
C ASP A 187 -16.64 -21.03 3.43
N ASP A 188 -17.52 -20.07 3.22
CA ASP A 188 -18.59 -20.17 2.24
C ASP A 188 -18.07 -20.07 0.81
N GLU A 189 -17.14 -19.14 0.57
CA GLU A 189 -16.49 -19.00 -0.74
C GLU A 189 -15.64 -20.23 -1.07
N ILE A 190 -14.84 -20.72 -0.12
CA ILE A 190 -14.06 -21.96 -0.30
C ILE A 190 -15.00 -23.12 -0.60
N ARG A 191 -16.09 -23.30 0.17
CA ARG A 191 -17.10 -24.32 -0.07
C ARG A 191 -17.70 -24.20 -1.47
N ARG A 192 -17.99 -22.97 -1.90
CA ARG A 192 -18.51 -22.71 -3.24
C ARG A 192 -17.54 -23.12 -4.34
N VAL A 193 -16.24 -22.78 -4.17
CA VAL A 193 -15.18 -23.19 -5.11
C VAL A 193 -15.05 -24.70 -5.18
N LEU A 194 -15.03 -25.38 -4.04
CA LEU A 194 -14.98 -26.86 -3.98
C LEU A 194 -16.19 -27.51 -4.68
N GLN A 195 -17.39 -26.92 -4.52
CA GLN A 195 -18.58 -27.37 -5.24
C GLN A 195 -18.44 -27.21 -6.76
N VAL A 196 -17.87 -26.06 -7.22
CA VAL A 196 -17.63 -25.83 -8.63
C VAL A 196 -16.62 -26.82 -9.20
N LEU A 197 -15.48 -27.03 -8.52
CA LEU A 197 -14.45 -27.99 -8.92
C LEU A 197 -14.98 -29.44 -9.03
N SER A 198 -16.00 -29.79 -8.26
CA SER A 198 -16.62 -31.13 -8.26
C SER A 198 -17.70 -31.30 -9.36
N ARG A 199 -18.01 -30.27 -10.15
CA ARG A 199 -19.02 -30.34 -11.22
C ARG A 199 -18.50 -31.10 -12.43
N ARG A 200 -19.43 -31.66 -13.22
CA ARG A 200 -19.12 -32.35 -14.49
C ARG A 200 -18.75 -31.36 -15.61
N THR A 201 -19.37 -30.19 -15.62
CA THR A 201 -19.20 -29.12 -16.62
C THR A 201 -19.10 -27.78 -15.89
N LYS A 202 -18.47 -26.77 -16.49
CA LYS A 202 -18.16 -25.48 -15.85
C LYS A 202 -17.50 -25.68 -14.48
N ASN A 203 -16.50 -26.56 -14.45
CA ASN A 203 -15.79 -26.98 -13.25
C ASN A 203 -14.52 -26.17 -12.98
N ASN A 204 -14.30 -25.08 -13.71
CA ASN A 204 -13.23 -24.14 -13.47
C ASN A 204 -13.82 -22.88 -12.82
N PRO A 205 -13.62 -22.65 -11.52
CA PRO A 205 -14.06 -21.41 -10.87
C PRO A 205 -13.19 -20.24 -11.29
N VAL A 206 -13.80 -19.05 -11.44
CA VAL A 206 -13.12 -17.77 -11.52
C VAL A 206 -13.52 -16.93 -10.33
N LEU A 207 -12.57 -16.59 -9.50
CA LEU A 207 -12.72 -15.71 -8.35
C LEU A 207 -12.77 -14.27 -8.85
N ILE A 208 -13.91 -13.63 -8.70
CA ILE A 208 -14.15 -12.27 -9.17
C ILE A 208 -14.31 -11.36 -7.97
N GLY A 209 -13.52 -10.32 -7.88
CA GLY A 209 -13.60 -9.35 -6.79
C GLY A 209 -12.61 -8.23 -6.98
N GLU A 210 -12.74 -7.20 -6.17
CA GLU A 210 -11.83 -6.05 -6.20
C GLU A 210 -10.40 -6.44 -5.79
N PRO A 211 -9.38 -5.64 -6.14
CA PRO A 211 -8.02 -5.88 -5.69
C PRO A 211 -7.95 -5.87 -4.16
N GLY A 212 -7.16 -6.78 -3.56
CA GLY A 212 -6.95 -6.79 -2.11
C GLY A 212 -8.04 -7.47 -1.26
N VAL A 213 -9.14 -7.99 -1.86
CA VAL A 213 -10.19 -8.69 -1.08
C VAL A 213 -9.82 -10.12 -0.66
N GLY A 214 -8.64 -10.62 -1.03
CA GLY A 214 -8.16 -11.94 -0.62
C GLY A 214 -8.49 -13.07 -1.59
N LYS A 215 -8.57 -12.82 -2.89
CA LYS A 215 -8.81 -13.88 -3.92
C LYS A 215 -7.77 -14.99 -3.87
N THR A 216 -6.50 -14.65 -3.75
CA THR A 216 -5.38 -15.60 -3.70
C THR A 216 -5.44 -16.46 -2.43
N ALA A 217 -5.84 -15.88 -1.29
CA ALA A 217 -6.02 -16.57 -0.02
C ALA A 217 -7.01 -17.74 -0.11
N ILE A 218 -8.05 -17.66 -0.97
CA ILE A 218 -8.99 -18.75 -1.17
C ILE A 218 -8.31 -19.98 -1.77
N ALA A 219 -7.40 -19.80 -2.74
CA ALA A 219 -6.63 -20.92 -3.31
C ALA A 219 -5.71 -21.55 -2.26
N GLU A 220 -5.09 -20.76 -1.41
CA GLU A 220 -4.27 -21.20 -0.28
C GLU A 220 -5.12 -21.93 0.76
N GLY A 221 -6.32 -21.42 1.08
CA GLY A 221 -7.27 -22.08 1.97
C GLY A 221 -7.72 -23.45 1.47
N ILE A 222 -7.93 -23.59 0.16
CA ILE A 222 -8.25 -24.89 -0.45
C ILE A 222 -7.06 -25.85 -0.31
N ALA A 223 -5.82 -25.38 -0.53
CA ALA A 223 -4.63 -26.19 -0.33
C ALA A 223 -4.50 -26.68 1.12
N HIS A 224 -4.76 -25.82 2.12
CA HIS A 224 -4.81 -26.19 3.53
C HIS A 224 -5.86 -27.28 3.80
N ARG A 225 -7.08 -27.14 3.27
CA ARG A 225 -8.15 -28.15 3.45
C ARG A 225 -7.85 -29.47 2.76
N ILE A 226 -7.19 -29.45 1.59
CA ILE A 226 -6.75 -30.69 0.91
C ILE A 226 -5.77 -31.45 1.81
N ILE A 227 -4.79 -30.76 2.41
CA ILE A 227 -3.81 -31.39 3.28
C ILE A 227 -4.44 -31.90 4.58
N ALA A 228 -5.37 -31.14 5.15
CA ALA A 228 -6.14 -31.57 6.32
C ALA A 228 -7.12 -32.73 6.03
N GLY A 229 -7.36 -33.03 4.73
CA GLY A 229 -8.34 -34.03 4.32
C GLY A 229 -9.80 -33.56 4.41
N ASP A 230 -10.03 -32.27 4.66
CA ASP A 230 -11.34 -31.64 4.77
C ASP A 230 -11.88 -31.16 3.42
N VAL A 231 -11.91 -32.09 2.47
CA VAL A 231 -12.43 -31.87 1.11
C VAL A 231 -13.15 -33.10 0.61
N PRO A 232 -14.03 -32.98 -0.40
CA PRO A 232 -14.64 -34.13 -1.06
C PRO A 232 -13.61 -35.16 -1.52
N GLU A 233 -13.99 -36.44 -1.53
CA GLU A 233 -13.09 -37.57 -1.82
C GLU A 233 -12.32 -37.44 -3.13
N ASN A 234 -12.97 -36.93 -4.17
CA ASN A 234 -12.39 -36.66 -5.49
C ASN A 234 -11.34 -35.55 -5.52
N LEU A 235 -11.22 -34.74 -4.46
CA LEU A 235 -10.27 -33.63 -4.35
C LEU A 235 -9.10 -33.93 -3.40
N LYS A 236 -9.15 -34.97 -2.59
CA LYS A 236 -8.12 -35.34 -1.60
C LYS A 236 -6.73 -35.58 -2.21
N THR A 237 -6.67 -36.09 -3.42
CA THR A 237 -5.41 -36.37 -4.14
C THR A 237 -4.94 -35.25 -5.01
N LYS A 238 -5.70 -34.13 -5.07
CA LYS A 238 -5.36 -32.99 -5.93
C LYS A 238 -4.28 -32.12 -5.33
N ARG A 239 -3.51 -31.51 -6.23
CA ARG A 239 -2.48 -30.51 -5.91
C ARG A 239 -2.84 -29.19 -6.57
N ILE A 240 -2.71 -28.09 -5.86
CA ILE A 240 -2.92 -26.75 -6.40
C ILE A 240 -1.55 -26.16 -6.68
N VAL A 241 -1.32 -25.80 -7.93
CA VAL A 241 -0.07 -25.15 -8.36
C VAL A 241 -0.39 -23.74 -8.85
N ALA A 242 0.12 -22.74 -8.17
CA ALA A 242 -0.02 -21.35 -8.57
C ALA A 242 0.98 -21.02 -9.67
N LEU A 243 0.50 -20.54 -10.82
CA LEU A 243 1.30 -20.18 -11.97
C LEU A 243 1.98 -18.82 -11.71
N ASP A 244 3.31 -18.79 -11.81
CA ASP A 244 4.10 -17.56 -11.70
C ASP A 244 4.28 -16.91 -13.07
N MET A 245 3.43 -15.92 -13.36
CA MET A 245 3.45 -15.19 -14.64
C MET A 245 4.75 -14.40 -14.84
N GLY A 246 5.33 -13.86 -13.74
CA GLY A 246 6.61 -13.16 -13.79
C GLY A 246 7.75 -14.08 -14.22
N ALA A 247 7.81 -15.29 -13.65
CA ALA A 247 8.82 -16.28 -14.02
C ALA A 247 8.67 -16.79 -15.47
N LEU A 248 7.43 -16.91 -15.95
CA LEU A 248 7.15 -17.31 -17.34
C LEU A 248 7.66 -16.28 -18.36
N ILE A 249 7.55 -14.99 -18.03
CA ILE A 249 7.93 -13.87 -18.91
C ILE A 249 9.40 -13.51 -18.76
N ALA A 250 9.99 -13.70 -17.58
CA ALA A 250 11.36 -13.32 -17.31
C ALA A 250 12.35 -13.97 -18.28
N GLY A 251 13.24 -13.15 -18.87
CA GLY A 251 14.28 -13.62 -19.83
C GLY A 251 13.76 -14.04 -21.21
N THR A 252 12.48 -13.87 -21.53
CA THR A 252 11.96 -14.10 -22.88
C THR A 252 12.27 -12.90 -23.77
N GLN A 253 13.13 -13.09 -24.77
CA GLN A 253 13.41 -12.06 -25.79
C GLN A 253 12.39 -12.07 -26.94
N PHE A 254 11.74 -13.19 -27.16
CA PHE A 254 10.79 -13.41 -28.24
C PHE A 254 9.49 -14.04 -27.75
N ARG A 255 8.38 -13.62 -28.35
CA ARG A 255 7.02 -14.14 -28.10
C ARG A 255 6.94 -15.68 -28.10
N GLY A 256 7.64 -16.35 -29.01
CA GLY A 256 7.64 -17.80 -29.14
C GLY A 256 8.12 -18.53 -27.88
N GLN A 257 9.07 -17.96 -27.13
CA GLN A 257 9.64 -18.59 -25.93
C GLN A 257 8.62 -18.66 -24.80
N PHE A 258 7.84 -17.59 -24.58
CA PHE A 258 6.74 -17.59 -23.62
C PHE A 258 5.66 -18.62 -23.97
N GLU A 259 5.28 -18.66 -25.26
CA GLU A 259 4.28 -19.64 -25.74
C GLU A 259 4.76 -21.08 -25.54
N GLU A 260 6.05 -21.35 -25.77
CA GLU A 260 6.66 -22.67 -25.57
C GLU A 260 6.66 -23.07 -24.08
N ARG A 261 7.04 -22.15 -23.18
CA ARG A 261 7.02 -22.38 -21.74
C ARG A 261 5.59 -22.66 -21.24
N LEU A 262 4.62 -21.85 -21.64
CA LEU A 262 3.21 -22.04 -21.26
C LEU A 262 2.66 -23.36 -21.81
N LYS A 263 2.98 -23.73 -23.08
CA LYS A 263 2.61 -25.04 -23.65
C LYS A 263 3.22 -26.20 -22.87
N ALA A 264 4.47 -26.06 -22.40
CA ALA A 264 5.13 -27.08 -21.61
C ALA A 264 4.44 -27.27 -20.25
N VAL A 265 4.11 -26.16 -19.54
CA VAL A 265 3.34 -26.21 -18.30
C VAL A 265 1.99 -26.90 -18.51
N ILE A 266 1.22 -26.50 -19.52
CA ILE A 266 -0.09 -27.10 -19.81
C ILE A 266 0.02 -28.58 -20.12
N LYS A 267 1.05 -28.98 -20.88
CA LYS A 267 1.28 -30.38 -21.21
C LYS A 267 1.58 -31.22 -19.98
N GLU A 268 2.41 -30.69 -19.05
CA GLU A 268 2.73 -31.37 -17.80
C GLU A 268 1.49 -31.50 -16.90
N VAL A 269 0.62 -30.50 -16.85
CA VAL A 269 -0.68 -30.58 -16.16
C VAL A 269 -1.59 -31.62 -16.80
N GLN A 270 -1.66 -31.70 -18.13
CA GLN A 270 -2.46 -32.71 -18.85
C GLN A 270 -1.95 -34.13 -18.57
N GLU A 271 -0.63 -34.35 -18.54
CA GLU A 271 0.01 -35.63 -18.27
C GLU A 271 -0.22 -36.11 -16.82
N SER A 272 -0.55 -35.18 -15.88
CA SER A 272 -0.92 -35.52 -14.51
C SER A 272 -2.31 -36.19 -14.36
N ASN A 273 -3.03 -36.44 -15.46
CA ASN A 273 -4.37 -37.05 -15.46
C ASN A 273 -5.38 -36.35 -14.52
N GLY A 274 -5.26 -35.02 -14.43
CA GLY A 274 -6.14 -34.20 -13.64
C GLY A 274 -5.84 -34.16 -12.15
N GLU A 275 -4.68 -34.65 -11.70
CA GLU A 275 -4.25 -34.51 -10.29
C GLU A 275 -3.86 -33.06 -9.94
N ILE A 276 -3.50 -32.25 -10.94
CA ILE A 276 -3.09 -30.87 -10.75
C ILE A 276 -4.21 -29.90 -11.09
N ILE A 277 -4.48 -28.96 -10.20
CA ILE A 277 -5.35 -27.82 -10.40
C ILE A 277 -4.45 -26.59 -10.51
N LEU A 278 -4.50 -25.91 -11.65
CA LEU A 278 -3.70 -24.72 -11.89
C LEU A 278 -4.40 -23.48 -11.32
N PHE A 279 -3.76 -22.76 -10.42
CA PHE A 279 -4.22 -21.44 -9.97
C PHE A 279 -3.57 -20.37 -10.83
N ILE A 280 -4.40 -19.54 -11.46
CA ILE A 280 -3.96 -18.45 -12.35
C ILE A 280 -4.47 -17.15 -11.78
N ASP A 281 -3.57 -16.41 -11.12
CA ASP A 281 -3.88 -15.05 -10.71
C ASP A 281 -3.82 -14.11 -11.90
N GLU A 282 -4.60 -13.05 -11.86
CA GLU A 282 -4.76 -12.11 -12.98
C GLU A 282 -5.06 -12.82 -14.32
N LEU A 283 -6.02 -13.74 -14.31
CA LEU A 283 -6.38 -14.55 -15.49
C LEU A 283 -6.54 -13.73 -16.78
N HIS A 284 -6.97 -12.47 -16.66
CA HIS A 284 -7.13 -11.54 -17.78
C HIS A 284 -5.81 -11.25 -18.52
N THR A 285 -4.66 -11.34 -17.87
CA THR A 285 -3.35 -11.14 -18.50
C THR A 285 -3.05 -12.20 -19.56
N LEU A 286 -3.53 -13.43 -19.34
CA LEU A 286 -3.42 -14.52 -20.31
C LEU A 286 -4.46 -14.45 -21.44
N VAL A 287 -5.62 -13.84 -21.16
CA VAL A 287 -6.78 -13.84 -22.08
C VAL A 287 -6.89 -12.54 -22.87
N GLY A 288 -6.51 -11.41 -22.28
CA GLY A 288 -6.76 -10.07 -22.83
C GLY A 288 -5.62 -9.45 -23.62
N ALA A 289 -4.49 -10.09 -23.71
CA ALA A 289 -3.29 -9.55 -24.34
C ALA A 289 -3.35 -9.40 -25.88
N GLY A 290 -4.49 -9.66 -26.50
CA GLY A 290 -4.67 -9.62 -27.97
C GLY A 290 -5.07 -8.28 -28.61
N ALA A 291 -5.34 -7.22 -27.81
CA ALA A 291 -5.93 -5.97 -28.35
C ALA A 291 -4.91 -4.94 -28.87
N THR A 292 -3.64 -5.05 -28.53
CA THR A 292 -2.55 -4.22 -29.06
C THR A 292 -1.65 -5.03 -29.98
N GLN A 293 -1.26 -4.47 -31.13
CA GLN A 293 -0.33 -5.11 -32.08
C GLN A 293 0.95 -5.56 -31.35
N GLY A 294 1.07 -6.86 -31.07
CA GLY A 294 2.23 -7.47 -30.39
C GLY A 294 1.95 -8.16 -29.04
N ALA A 295 0.71 -8.11 -28.53
CA ALA A 295 0.38 -8.73 -27.26
C ALA A 295 0.16 -10.27 -27.36
N MET A 296 0.48 -10.96 -26.26
CA MET A 296 0.50 -12.43 -26.18
C MET A 296 -0.91 -13.02 -26.21
N ASP A 297 -1.19 -13.90 -27.15
CA ASP A 297 -2.47 -14.62 -27.23
C ASP A 297 -2.36 -16.01 -26.57
N ALA A 298 -2.10 -16.03 -25.26
CA ALA A 298 -2.08 -17.24 -24.46
C ALA A 298 -3.46 -17.93 -24.36
N ALA A 299 -4.53 -17.19 -24.62
CA ALA A 299 -5.89 -17.71 -24.64
C ALA A 299 -6.04 -18.86 -25.65
N ASN A 300 -5.42 -18.73 -26.84
CA ASN A 300 -5.50 -19.75 -27.85
C ASN A 300 -4.77 -21.06 -27.49
N ILE A 301 -3.88 -21.02 -26.52
CA ILE A 301 -3.19 -22.20 -25.98
C ILE A 301 -4.04 -22.88 -24.91
N LEU A 302 -4.69 -22.08 -24.03
CA LEU A 302 -5.53 -22.57 -22.92
C LEU A 302 -6.88 -23.11 -23.38
N LYS A 303 -7.54 -22.44 -24.35
CA LYS A 303 -8.90 -22.79 -24.83
C LYS A 303 -9.05 -24.27 -25.23
N PRO A 304 -8.15 -24.88 -26.01
CA PRO A 304 -8.31 -26.31 -26.38
C PRO A 304 -8.24 -27.25 -25.17
N ALA A 305 -7.32 -27.01 -24.22
CA ALA A 305 -7.16 -27.85 -23.03
C ALA A 305 -8.37 -27.72 -22.06
N LEU A 306 -8.85 -26.49 -21.85
CA LEU A 306 -10.08 -26.24 -21.09
C LEU A 306 -11.32 -26.83 -21.79
N ALA A 307 -11.37 -26.75 -23.13
CA ALA A 307 -12.52 -27.25 -23.90
C ALA A 307 -12.64 -28.77 -23.81
N ARG A 308 -11.53 -29.50 -23.79
CA ARG A 308 -11.50 -30.97 -23.68
C ARG A 308 -11.64 -31.47 -22.24
N GLY A 309 -11.56 -30.58 -21.24
CA GLY A 309 -11.59 -30.93 -19.81
C GLY A 309 -10.27 -31.56 -19.32
N GLU A 310 -9.19 -31.36 -20.09
CA GLU A 310 -7.84 -31.85 -19.78
C GLU A 310 -7.09 -30.93 -18.82
N LEU A 311 -7.59 -29.70 -18.63
CA LEU A 311 -7.05 -28.70 -17.71
C LEU A 311 -8.10 -28.31 -16.69
N HIS A 312 -7.76 -28.43 -15.41
CA HIS A 312 -8.51 -27.86 -14.30
C HIS A 312 -7.81 -26.61 -13.81
N ALA A 313 -8.56 -25.51 -13.72
CA ALA A 313 -8.00 -24.23 -13.32
C ALA A 313 -8.93 -23.46 -12.37
N ILE A 314 -8.32 -22.72 -11.44
CA ILE A 314 -8.94 -21.68 -10.64
C ILE A 314 -8.37 -20.37 -11.15
N GLY A 315 -9.20 -19.49 -11.71
CA GLY A 315 -8.78 -18.16 -12.13
C GLY A 315 -9.10 -17.11 -11.06
N ALA A 316 -8.34 -16.03 -11.00
CA ALA A 316 -8.67 -14.85 -10.22
C ALA A 316 -8.58 -13.60 -11.11
N THR A 317 -9.53 -12.67 -10.98
CA THR A 317 -9.57 -11.43 -11.79
C THR A 317 -10.50 -10.41 -11.13
N THR A 318 -10.53 -9.18 -11.64
CA THR A 318 -11.53 -8.18 -11.23
C THR A 318 -12.84 -8.33 -12.04
N LEU A 319 -13.91 -7.67 -11.58
CA LEU A 319 -15.21 -7.72 -12.26
C LEU A 319 -15.13 -7.08 -13.66
N ASP A 320 -14.44 -5.97 -13.77
CA ASP A 320 -14.30 -5.24 -15.05
C ASP A 320 -13.49 -6.04 -16.08
N GLU A 321 -12.42 -6.67 -15.64
CA GLU A 321 -11.58 -7.50 -16.49
C GLU A 321 -12.27 -8.80 -16.89
N TYR A 322 -13.06 -9.39 -15.99
CA TYR A 322 -13.91 -10.53 -16.31
C TYR A 322 -14.89 -10.19 -17.44
N LYS A 323 -15.61 -9.07 -17.33
CA LYS A 323 -16.55 -8.60 -18.37
C LYS A 323 -15.87 -8.29 -19.70
N LYS A 324 -14.67 -7.67 -19.65
CA LYS A 324 -13.92 -7.29 -20.86
C LYS A 324 -13.35 -8.49 -21.61
N HIS A 325 -12.82 -9.48 -20.91
CA HIS A 325 -11.93 -10.49 -21.48
C HIS A 325 -12.51 -11.91 -21.45
N ILE A 326 -13.31 -12.28 -20.45
CA ILE A 326 -13.80 -13.64 -20.29
C ILE A 326 -15.26 -13.78 -20.72
N GLU A 327 -16.15 -12.90 -20.28
CA GLU A 327 -17.57 -12.94 -20.60
C GLU A 327 -17.85 -12.73 -22.10
N LYS A 328 -17.04 -11.92 -22.79
CA LYS A 328 -17.15 -11.71 -24.25
C LYS A 328 -16.68 -12.89 -25.08
N ASP A 329 -15.94 -13.81 -24.51
CA ASP A 329 -15.44 -15.01 -25.17
C ASP A 329 -16.33 -16.23 -24.85
N ALA A 330 -17.22 -16.56 -25.77
CA ALA A 330 -18.19 -17.65 -25.60
C ALA A 330 -17.56 -19.02 -25.30
N ALA A 331 -16.28 -19.25 -25.65
CA ALA A 331 -15.58 -20.50 -25.37
C ALA A 331 -15.12 -20.56 -23.91
N LEU A 332 -14.67 -19.44 -23.35
CA LEU A 332 -14.26 -19.33 -21.96
C LEU A 332 -15.46 -19.24 -21.01
N GLU A 333 -16.46 -18.43 -21.35
CA GLU A 333 -17.70 -18.28 -20.56
C GLU A 333 -18.39 -19.62 -20.26
N ARG A 334 -18.39 -20.54 -21.24
CA ARG A 334 -18.98 -21.87 -21.08
C ARG A 334 -18.15 -22.82 -20.22
N ARG A 335 -16.90 -22.47 -19.89
CA ARG A 335 -15.96 -23.34 -19.13
C ARG A 335 -15.68 -22.83 -17.73
N PHE A 336 -15.72 -21.53 -17.56
CA PHE A 336 -15.53 -20.88 -16.28
C PHE A 336 -16.86 -20.62 -15.56
N GLN A 337 -16.85 -20.78 -14.24
CA GLN A 337 -17.96 -20.43 -13.37
C GLN A 337 -17.54 -19.28 -12.46
N PRO A 338 -18.19 -18.10 -12.55
CA PRO A 338 -17.88 -16.99 -11.67
C PRO A 338 -18.25 -17.32 -10.22
N VAL A 339 -17.36 -16.94 -9.30
CA VAL A 339 -17.53 -16.96 -7.85
C VAL A 339 -17.17 -15.56 -7.37
N LEU A 340 -18.18 -14.82 -6.90
CA LEU A 340 -17.96 -13.47 -6.40
C LEU A 340 -17.28 -13.52 -5.03
N ILE A 341 -16.26 -12.71 -4.86
CA ILE A 341 -15.52 -12.52 -3.62
C ILE A 341 -15.71 -11.07 -3.21
N GLU A 342 -16.51 -10.87 -2.20
CA GLU A 342 -16.82 -9.56 -1.66
C GLU A 342 -15.77 -9.11 -0.63
N GLU A 343 -15.73 -7.81 -0.39
CA GLU A 343 -14.94 -7.24 0.70
C GLU A 343 -15.44 -7.81 2.04
N PRO A 344 -14.55 -8.29 2.93
CA PRO A 344 -14.97 -8.82 4.22
C PRO A 344 -15.51 -7.70 5.11
N SER A 345 -16.39 -8.06 6.07
CA SER A 345 -16.87 -7.13 7.09
C SER A 345 -15.74 -6.67 8.02
N GLU A 346 -15.97 -5.59 8.80
CA GLU A 346 -15.04 -5.17 9.85
C GLU A 346 -14.74 -6.32 10.83
N GLU A 347 -15.76 -7.07 11.27
CA GLU A 347 -15.63 -8.18 12.22
C GLU A 347 -14.81 -9.33 11.66
N ASP A 348 -15.03 -9.67 10.38
CA ASP A 348 -14.24 -10.69 9.69
C ASP A 348 -12.79 -10.23 9.51
N THR A 349 -12.59 -8.96 9.15
CA THR A 349 -11.26 -8.38 8.98
C THR A 349 -10.46 -8.39 10.30
N ILE A 350 -11.08 -8.00 11.42
CA ILE A 350 -10.46 -8.09 12.74
C ILE A 350 -10.05 -9.54 13.05
N SER A 351 -10.89 -10.50 12.71
CA SER A 351 -10.62 -11.92 12.91
C SER A 351 -9.45 -12.41 12.03
N ILE A 352 -9.39 -11.96 10.77
CA ILE A 352 -8.28 -12.23 9.85
C ILE A 352 -6.97 -11.65 10.41
N LEU A 353 -6.98 -10.39 10.82
CA LEU A 353 -5.79 -9.71 11.37
C LEU A 353 -5.29 -10.37 12.66
N ARG A 354 -6.21 -10.81 13.54
CA ARG A 354 -5.84 -11.58 14.74
C ARG A 354 -5.15 -12.89 14.39
N GLY A 355 -5.58 -13.56 13.32
CA GLY A 355 -4.94 -14.78 12.84
C GLY A 355 -3.57 -14.55 12.21
N LEU A 356 -3.35 -13.39 11.59
CA LEU A 356 -2.07 -13.01 10.99
C LEU A 356 -1.09 -12.39 11.98
N LYS A 357 -1.58 -11.89 13.10
CA LYS A 357 -0.84 -11.12 14.11
C LYS A 357 0.50 -11.77 14.48
N GLU A 358 0.49 -13.05 14.85
CA GLU A 358 1.70 -13.75 15.33
C GLU A 358 2.81 -13.77 14.28
N LYS A 359 2.45 -13.94 13.00
CA LYS A 359 3.42 -13.92 11.88
C LYS A 359 4.04 -12.55 11.68
N TYR A 360 3.25 -11.47 11.75
CA TYR A 360 3.75 -10.11 11.65
C TYR A 360 4.61 -9.73 12.87
N GLU A 361 4.20 -10.14 14.08
CA GLU A 361 5.00 -9.93 15.29
C GLU A 361 6.37 -10.61 15.21
N VAL A 362 6.44 -11.83 14.67
CA VAL A 362 7.71 -12.56 14.48
C VAL A 362 8.56 -11.90 13.38
N HIS A 363 7.91 -11.51 12.25
CA HIS A 363 8.63 -10.90 11.12
C HIS A 363 9.30 -9.58 11.50
N HIS A 364 8.56 -8.69 12.14
CA HIS A 364 9.07 -7.37 12.53
C HIS A 364 9.79 -7.37 13.89
N GLY A 365 9.53 -8.36 14.74
CA GLY A 365 10.10 -8.46 16.08
C GLY A 365 9.49 -7.45 17.06
N VAL A 366 8.27 -7.01 16.82
CA VAL A 366 7.49 -6.08 17.66
C VAL A 366 6.19 -6.75 18.11
N ARG A 367 5.54 -6.22 19.13
CA ARG A 367 4.23 -6.67 19.57
C ARG A 367 3.15 -5.82 18.92
N ILE A 368 2.03 -6.43 18.51
CA ILE A 368 0.88 -5.74 17.96
C ILE A 368 -0.26 -5.86 18.97
N THR A 369 -0.78 -4.73 19.44
CA THR A 369 -1.90 -4.75 20.40
C THR A 369 -3.22 -5.08 19.70
N ASP A 370 -4.20 -5.57 20.44
CA ASP A 370 -5.55 -5.79 19.87
C ASP A 370 -6.21 -4.46 19.50
N GLY A 371 -5.89 -3.38 20.24
CA GLY A 371 -6.31 -2.03 19.91
C GLY A 371 -5.79 -1.53 18.56
N ALA A 372 -4.55 -1.90 18.18
CA ALA A 372 -4.00 -1.60 16.86
C ALA A 372 -4.75 -2.34 15.74
N ILE A 373 -5.10 -3.60 15.96
CA ILE A 373 -5.87 -4.40 14.99
C ILE A 373 -7.24 -3.78 14.73
N VAL A 374 -7.95 -3.44 15.80
CA VAL A 374 -9.27 -2.78 15.70
C VAL A 374 -9.13 -1.42 15.01
N ALA A 375 -8.14 -0.61 15.43
CA ALA A 375 -7.88 0.68 14.81
C ALA A 375 -7.51 0.55 13.32
N ALA A 376 -6.65 -0.40 12.95
CA ALA A 376 -6.28 -0.63 11.55
C ALA A 376 -7.50 -0.94 10.68
N THR A 377 -8.41 -1.76 11.16
CA THR A 377 -9.65 -2.09 10.44
C THR A 377 -10.55 -0.87 10.32
N GLN A 378 -10.89 -0.23 11.44
CA GLN A 378 -11.84 0.88 11.47
C GLN A 378 -11.32 2.13 10.74
N LEU A 379 -10.05 2.48 10.97
CA LEU A 379 -9.46 3.65 10.32
C LEU A 379 -9.25 3.43 8.83
N SER A 380 -8.85 2.23 8.42
CA SER A 380 -8.70 1.92 6.98
C SER A 380 -10.04 1.92 6.25
N GLU A 381 -11.10 1.34 6.84
CA GLU A 381 -12.42 1.36 6.23
C GLU A 381 -12.95 2.78 6.09
N ARG A 382 -12.77 3.58 7.14
CA ARG A 382 -13.27 4.95 7.21
C ARG A 382 -12.48 5.92 6.32
N TYR A 383 -11.14 5.85 6.32
CA TYR A 383 -10.29 6.89 5.73
C TYR A 383 -9.59 6.49 4.43
N ILE A 384 -9.50 5.20 4.11
CA ILE A 384 -8.87 4.69 2.88
C ILE A 384 -9.95 4.12 1.97
N THR A 385 -10.41 4.92 1.02
CA THR A 385 -11.55 4.59 0.14
C THR A 385 -11.16 4.06 -1.23
N ASP A 386 -9.88 4.12 -1.59
CA ASP A 386 -9.33 3.66 -2.87
C ASP A 386 -8.78 2.23 -2.84
N ARG A 387 -8.83 1.57 -1.66
CA ARG A 387 -8.41 0.19 -1.42
C ARG A 387 -9.48 -0.57 -0.64
N PHE A 388 -9.39 -1.89 -0.63
CA PHE A 388 -10.37 -2.79 -0.02
C PHE A 388 -9.80 -3.56 1.17
N LEU A 389 -10.67 -3.92 2.12
CA LEU A 389 -10.34 -4.84 3.19
C LEU A 389 -10.16 -6.28 2.63
N PRO A 390 -9.32 -7.11 3.24
CA PRO A 390 -8.50 -6.84 4.43
C PRO A 390 -7.14 -6.19 4.11
N ASP A 391 -6.75 -6.08 2.83
CA ASP A 391 -5.42 -5.69 2.37
C ASP A 391 -4.97 -4.33 2.95
N LYS A 392 -5.84 -3.29 2.84
CA LYS A 392 -5.54 -1.97 3.40
C LYS A 392 -5.28 -1.96 4.90
N ALA A 393 -5.95 -2.83 5.67
CA ALA A 393 -5.74 -2.94 7.11
C ALA A 393 -4.48 -3.74 7.46
N ILE A 394 -4.15 -4.75 6.64
CA ILE A 394 -2.89 -5.50 6.73
C ILE A 394 -1.70 -4.58 6.47
N ASP A 395 -1.76 -3.79 5.39
CA ASP A 395 -0.71 -2.84 5.02
C ASP A 395 -0.44 -1.81 6.13
N LEU A 396 -1.49 -1.31 6.81
CA LEU A 396 -1.33 -0.40 7.95
C LEU A 396 -0.56 -1.04 9.10
N ILE A 397 -0.88 -2.29 9.44
CA ILE A 397 -0.17 -3.02 10.49
C ILE A 397 1.28 -3.27 10.09
N ASP A 398 1.51 -3.67 8.83
CA ASP A 398 2.85 -3.92 8.29
C ASP A 398 3.72 -2.66 8.31
N GLU A 399 3.19 -1.52 7.84
CA GLU A 399 3.93 -0.25 7.84
C GLU A 399 4.17 0.26 9.27
N ALA A 400 3.19 0.20 10.16
CA ALA A 400 3.35 0.61 11.55
C ALA A 400 4.39 -0.26 12.29
N ALA A 401 4.34 -1.57 12.10
CA ALA A 401 5.30 -2.50 12.67
C ALA A 401 6.71 -2.31 12.09
N SER A 402 6.82 -2.05 10.80
CA SER A 402 8.09 -1.73 10.13
C SER A 402 8.69 -0.42 10.64
N LYS A 403 7.86 0.62 10.81
CA LYS A 403 8.28 1.91 11.36
C LYS A 403 8.83 1.74 12.78
N LEU A 404 8.07 1.08 13.65
CA LEU A 404 8.47 0.82 15.02
C LEU A 404 9.78 0.01 15.10
N ARG A 405 9.95 -0.97 14.23
CA ARG A 405 11.19 -1.72 14.12
C ARG A 405 12.40 -0.83 13.79
N ILE A 406 12.23 0.09 12.83
CA ILE A 406 13.27 1.04 12.45
C ILE A 406 13.60 1.97 13.64
N GLU A 407 12.60 2.41 14.39
CA GLU A 407 12.79 3.23 15.59
C GLU A 407 13.57 2.48 16.69
N ILE A 408 13.26 1.19 16.92
CA ILE A 408 14.01 0.35 17.88
C ILE A 408 15.48 0.16 17.44
N ASP A 409 15.71 0.00 16.14
CA ASP A 409 17.06 -0.21 15.60
C ASP A 409 17.86 1.10 15.48
N SER A 410 17.18 2.26 15.49
CA SER A 410 17.75 3.59 15.36
C SER A 410 18.05 4.21 16.74
N MET A 411 18.92 5.22 16.75
CA MET A 411 19.20 5.99 17.96
C MET A 411 17.97 6.86 18.31
N PRO A 412 17.53 6.87 19.59
CA PRO A 412 16.45 7.75 20.03
C PRO A 412 16.77 9.23 19.80
N GLU A 413 15.76 10.03 19.50
CA GLU A 413 15.90 11.44 19.15
C GLU A 413 16.60 12.25 20.26
N GLU A 414 16.26 11.98 21.52
CA GLU A 414 16.88 12.64 22.68
C GLU A 414 18.40 12.41 22.69
N LEU A 415 18.84 11.18 22.43
CA LEU A 415 20.26 10.82 22.40
C LEU A 415 20.96 11.41 21.18
N ASP A 416 20.30 11.45 20.00
CA ASP A 416 20.85 12.06 18.78
C ASP A 416 21.05 13.58 18.94
N ILE A 417 20.07 14.27 19.53
CA ILE A 417 20.18 15.71 19.83
C ILE A 417 21.35 15.96 20.78
N LEU A 418 21.46 15.14 21.84
CA LEU A 418 22.54 15.26 22.82
C LEU A 418 23.91 14.98 22.19
N GLU A 419 24.04 13.96 21.36
CA GLU A 419 25.28 13.65 20.64
C GLU A 419 25.70 14.78 19.68
N ARG A 420 24.75 15.37 18.98
CA ARG A 420 25.02 16.53 18.10
C ARG A 420 25.49 17.74 18.91
N LYS A 421 24.84 18.02 20.05
CA LYS A 421 25.23 19.11 20.94
C LYS A 421 26.62 18.89 21.51
N VAL A 422 26.92 17.70 22.03
CA VAL A 422 28.25 17.34 22.52
C VAL A 422 29.30 17.53 21.42
N LYS A 423 29.04 17.04 20.21
CA LYS A 423 29.94 17.15 19.07
C LYS A 423 30.18 18.62 18.68
N GLN A 424 29.16 19.46 18.70
CA GLN A 424 29.29 20.89 18.45
C GLN A 424 30.18 21.59 19.47
N LEU A 425 29.97 21.30 20.78
CA LEU A 425 30.78 21.85 21.86
C LEU A 425 32.23 21.31 21.87
N GLU A 426 32.44 20.06 21.44
CA GLU A 426 33.79 19.52 21.24
C GLU A 426 34.54 20.28 20.11
N ILE A 427 33.89 20.63 19.05
CA ILE A 427 34.47 21.45 17.97
C ILE A 427 34.81 22.86 18.49
N GLU A 428 33.91 23.50 19.27
CA GLU A 428 34.13 24.79 19.89
C GLU A 428 35.32 24.72 20.87
N ARG A 429 35.41 23.67 21.69
CA ARG A 429 36.54 23.42 22.58
C ARG A 429 37.86 23.35 21.85
N GLU A 430 37.96 22.61 20.77
CA GLU A 430 39.20 22.50 19.98
C GLU A 430 39.57 23.83 19.27
N ALA A 431 38.59 24.67 18.93
CA ALA A 431 38.85 26.03 18.42
C ALA A 431 39.39 26.95 19.51
N LEU A 432 38.72 26.97 20.69
CA LEU A 432 39.12 27.83 21.81
C LEU A 432 40.49 27.45 22.41
N LYS A 433 40.90 26.18 22.40
CA LYS A 433 42.23 25.73 22.81
C LYS A 433 43.38 26.35 21.98
N ARG A 434 43.09 26.79 20.78
CA ARG A 434 44.09 27.41 19.88
C ARG A 434 44.24 28.92 20.11
N GLU A 435 43.29 29.52 20.81
CA GLU A 435 43.34 30.94 21.18
C GLU A 435 44.05 31.18 22.49
N LYS A 436 44.63 32.38 22.74
CA LYS A 436 45.45 32.67 23.91
C LYS A 436 44.97 33.88 24.72
N ASP A 437 43.77 34.35 24.46
CA ASP A 437 43.17 35.51 25.16
C ASP A 437 42.41 35.07 26.42
N ASP A 438 42.31 35.93 27.42
CA ASP A 438 41.67 35.64 28.72
C ASP A 438 40.17 35.37 28.61
N ALA A 439 39.49 35.90 27.59
CA ALA A 439 38.06 35.66 27.33
C ALA A 439 37.85 34.21 26.86
N SER A 440 38.66 33.75 25.91
CA SER A 440 38.64 32.38 25.39
C SER A 440 39.00 31.34 26.50
N ALA A 441 39.90 31.68 27.42
CA ALA A 441 40.24 30.83 28.55
C ALA A 441 39.06 30.64 29.55
N LYS A 442 38.31 31.71 29.85
CA LYS A 442 37.09 31.62 30.68
C LYS A 442 35.98 30.81 30.01
N ARG A 443 35.77 31.07 28.75
CA ARG A 443 34.77 30.33 27.96
C ARG A 443 35.12 28.85 27.86
N LEU A 444 36.40 28.52 27.74
CA LEU A 444 36.87 27.14 27.72
C LEU A 444 36.57 26.39 29.05
N ASP A 445 36.78 27.03 30.21
CA ASP A 445 36.46 26.43 31.54
C ASP A 445 34.95 26.20 31.71
N GLU A 446 34.12 27.15 31.28
CA GLU A 446 32.66 27.00 31.29
C GLU A 446 32.21 25.85 30.36
N LEU A 447 32.77 25.81 29.14
CA LEU A 447 32.47 24.80 28.16
C LEU A 447 32.90 23.40 28.56
N GLU A 448 34.07 23.27 29.25
CA GLU A 448 34.51 21.98 29.78
C GLU A 448 33.60 21.45 30.91
N LYS A 449 33.02 22.32 31.72
CA LYS A 449 32.02 21.97 32.72
C LYS A 449 30.70 21.52 32.05
N GLU A 450 30.25 22.27 31.06
CA GLU A 450 29.03 21.89 30.27
C GLU A 450 29.22 20.55 29.54
N LEU A 451 30.39 20.36 28.90
CA LEU A 451 30.73 19.10 28.22
C LEU A 451 30.81 17.91 29.23
N SER A 452 31.32 18.12 30.43
CA SER A 452 31.37 17.05 31.46
C SER A 452 29.95 16.61 31.82
N GLY A 453 29.03 17.54 32.10
CA GLY A 453 27.65 17.23 32.46
C GLY A 453 26.89 16.53 31.29
N LEU A 454 27.04 17.07 30.08
CA LEU A 454 26.39 16.47 28.88
C LEU A 454 26.98 15.09 28.55
N ASN A 455 28.28 14.84 28.79
CA ASN A 455 28.89 13.52 28.58
C ASN A 455 28.42 12.49 29.61
N GLU A 456 28.20 12.90 30.85
CA GLU A 456 27.61 12.03 31.89
C GLU A 456 26.18 11.64 31.48
N GLU A 457 25.36 12.62 31.14
CA GLU A 457 23.97 12.40 30.66
C GLU A 457 23.93 11.50 29.40
N ARG A 458 24.79 11.78 28.41
CA ARG A 458 24.92 10.95 27.21
C ARG A 458 25.27 9.50 27.55
N THR A 459 26.22 9.29 28.48
CA THR A 459 26.66 7.97 28.84
C THR A 459 25.55 7.19 29.57
N GLU A 460 24.79 7.85 30.44
CA GLU A 460 23.66 7.27 31.16
C GLU A 460 22.56 6.86 30.17
N LEU A 461 22.15 7.78 29.29
CA LEU A 461 21.10 7.52 28.26
C LEU A 461 21.53 6.42 27.30
N ARG A 462 22.80 6.40 26.88
CA ARG A 462 23.32 5.37 25.98
C ARG A 462 23.35 3.99 26.64
N LEU A 463 23.78 3.89 27.88
CA LEU A 463 23.73 2.61 28.63
C LEU A 463 22.29 2.12 28.80
N HIS A 464 21.36 3.01 29.08
CA HIS A 464 19.96 2.65 29.21
C HIS A 464 19.37 2.16 27.88
N TRP A 465 19.63 2.88 26.79
CA TRP A 465 19.22 2.48 25.44
C TRP A 465 19.82 1.14 25.02
N ASP A 466 21.12 0.93 25.25
CA ASP A 466 21.80 -0.33 24.90
C ASP A 466 21.20 -1.52 25.68
N LEU A 467 20.85 -1.34 26.97
CA LEU A 467 20.18 -2.35 27.80
C LEU A 467 18.74 -2.67 27.29
N GLU A 468 17.95 -1.64 26.99
CA GLU A 468 16.61 -1.86 26.41
C GLU A 468 16.71 -2.61 25.07
N LYS A 469 17.59 -2.18 24.19
CA LYS A 469 17.82 -2.79 22.87
C LYS A 469 18.26 -4.25 22.99
N GLU A 470 19.18 -4.55 23.87
CA GLU A 470 19.65 -5.93 24.11
C GLU A 470 18.51 -6.83 24.60
N ASN A 471 17.69 -6.36 25.54
CA ASN A 471 16.54 -7.11 26.05
C ASN A 471 15.49 -7.35 24.97
N ILE A 472 15.19 -6.34 24.15
CA ILE A 472 14.26 -6.47 23.01
C ILE A 472 14.78 -7.48 21.99
N GLN A 473 16.09 -7.46 21.68
CA GLN A 473 16.69 -8.44 20.77
C GLN A 473 16.64 -9.87 21.33
N LYS A 474 16.84 -10.07 22.62
CA LYS A 474 16.68 -11.38 23.28
C LYS A 474 15.25 -11.89 23.20
N ILE A 475 14.28 -11.04 23.51
CA ILE A 475 12.84 -11.36 23.42
C ILE A 475 12.49 -11.78 21.97
N ARG A 476 12.97 -11.03 20.98
CA ARG A 476 12.77 -11.31 19.57
C ARG A 476 13.35 -12.67 19.14
N SER A 477 14.60 -12.96 19.53
CA SER A 477 15.25 -14.24 19.21
C SER A 477 14.51 -15.42 19.82
N MET A 478 14.02 -15.30 21.07
CA MET A 478 13.23 -16.34 21.73
C MET A 478 11.87 -16.56 21.05
N LYS A 479 11.16 -15.50 20.63
CA LYS A 479 9.89 -15.62 19.88
C LYS A 479 10.11 -16.33 18.55
N SER A 480 11.15 -15.99 17.80
CA SER A 480 11.50 -16.65 16.55
C SER A 480 11.83 -18.13 16.74
N GLU A 481 12.53 -18.48 17.81
CA GLU A 481 12.85 -19.86 18.16
C GLU A 481 11.59 -20.66 18.54
N ILE A 482 10.67 -20.09 19.30
CA ILE A 482 9.38 -20.71 19.65
C ILE A 482 8.57 -21.00 18.39
N GLU A 483 8.50 -20.06 17.44
CA GLU A 483 7.78 -20.24 16.19
C GLU A 483 8.38 -21.38 15.35
N ASN A 484 9.69 -21.39 15.20
CA ASN A 484 10.37 -22.50 14.51
C ASN A 484 10.09 -23.85 15.16
N LEU A 485 10.06 -23.90 16.50
CA LEU A 485 9.73 -25.11 17.24
C LEU A 485 8.26 -25.53 17.08
N LYS A 486 7.33 -24.59 17.00
CA LYS A 486 5.91 -24.88 16.68
C LYS A 486 5.78 -25.54 15.31
N LEU A 487 6.42 -24.97 14.28
CA LEU A 487 6.45 -25.53 12.93
C LEU A 487 7.08 -26.93 12.91
N GLU A 488 8.16 -27.13 13.67
CA GLU A 488 8.80 -28.45 13.81
C GLU A 488 7.89 -29.46 14.51
N ALA A 489 7.18 -29.05 15.56
CA ALA A 489 6.21 -29.90 16.27
C ALA A 489 5.05 -30.30 15.36
N GLU A 490 4.49 -29.38 14.58
CA GLU A 490 3.43 -29.68 13.60
C GLU A 490 3.91 -30.66 12.53
N ARG A 491 5.15 -30.52 12.07
CA ARG A 491 5.74 -31.47 11.13
C ARG A 491 5.84 -32.87 11.72
N TYR A 492 6.35 -33.02 12.94
CA TYR A 492 6.43 -34.31 13.62
C TYR A 492 5.06 -34.90 13.96
N GLU A 493 4.06 -34.07 14.22
CA GLU A 493 2.67 -34.51 14.42
C GLU A 493 2.09 -35.15 13.16
N ARG A 494 2.33 -34.52 12.00
CA ARG A 494 1.96 -35.10 10.68
C ARG A 494 2.72 -36.39 10.36
N GLU A 495 3.98 -36.49 10.78
CA GLU A 495 4.81 -37.68 10.65
C GLU A 495 4.41 -38.80 11.66
N GLY A 496 3.46 -38.52 12.57
CA GLY A 496 3.00 -39.47 13.61
C GLY A 496 3.99 -39.67 14.77
N ASN A 497 5.03 -38.82 14.88
CA ASN A 497 6.04 -38.92 15.92
C ASN A 497 5.64 -38.15 17.17
N LEU A 498 4.61 -38.68 17.87
CA LEU A 498 4.03 -38.02 19.05
C LEU A 498 5.05 -37.84 20.22
N GLY A 499 6.09 -38.65 20.30
CA GLY A 499 7.15 -38.54 21.30
C GLY A 499 7.94 -37.23 21.14
N LYS A 500 8.37 -36.92 19.92
CA LYS A 500 9.06 -35.65 19.61
C LYS A 500 8.15 -34.43 19.75
N VAL A 501 6.88 -34.57 19.39
CA VAL A 501 5.89 -33.50 19.58
C VAL A 501 5.75 -33.15 21.06
N ALA A 502 5.67 -34.15 21.94
CA ALA A 502 5.58 -33.94 23.39
C ALA A 502 6.86 -33.28 23.94
N GLU A 503 8.04 -33.72 23.51
CA GLU A 503 9.32 -33.14 23.91
C GLU A 503 9.41 -31.65 23.52
N ILE A 504 9.02 -31.32 22.30
CA ILE A 504 9.06 -29.95 21.79
C ILE A 504 8.02 -29.08 22.52
N ARG A 505 6.74 -29.50 22.55
CA ARG A 505 5.65 -28.68 23.12
C ARG A 505 5.75 -28.50 24.63
N TYR A 506 5.99 -29.59 25.36
CA TYR A 506 5.98 -29.58 26.82
C TYR A 506 7.37 -29.39 27.44
N GLY A 507 8.45 -29.59 26.67
CA GLY A 507 9.81 -29.35 27.11
C GLY A 507 10.35 -28.02 26.60
N ARG A 508 10.79 -27.99 25.35
CA ARG A 508 11.55 -26.86 24.78
C ARG A 508 10.75 -25.56 24.68
N ILE A 509 9.51 -25.60 24.20
CA ILE A 509 8.64 -24.41 24.08
C ILE A 509 8.29 -23.88 25.47
N ALA A 510 7.90 -24.75 26.42
CA ALA A 510 7.58 -24.33 27.78
C ALA A 510 8.77 -23.66 28.50
N ASP A 511 9.99 -24.17 28.32
CA ASP A 511 11.21 -23.57 28.86
C ASP A 511 11.49 -22.17 28.25
N LEU A 512 11.31 -22.04 26.93
CA LEU A 512 11.50 -20.75 26.24
C LEU A 512 10.41 -19.74 26.63
N GLU A 513 9.17 -20.16 26.80
CA GLU A 513 8.08 -19.29 27.26
C GLU A 513 8.31 -18.77 28.68
N ASN A 514 8.88 -19.59 29.57
CA ASN A 514 9.24 -19.14 30.91
C ASN A 514 10.40 -18.12 30.85
N LYS A 515 11.43 -18.36 30.03
CA LYS A 515 12.51 -17.39 29.82
C LYS A 515 12.00 -16.10 29.20
N LEU A 516 11.08 -16.20 28.24
CA LEU A 516 10.45 -15.04 27.61
C LEU A 516 9.71 -14.17 28.62
N LYS A 517 8.96 -14.80 29.56
CA LYS A 517 8.28 -14.10 30.66
C LYS A 517 9.27 -13.36 31.57
N ASP A 518 10.39 -14.01 31.90
CA ASP A 518 11.43 -13.42 32.76
C ASP A 518 12.12 -12.22 32.06
N GLU A 519 12.45 -12.34 30.78
CA GLU A 519 13.06 -11.23 30.02
C GLU A 519 12.07 -10.08 29.78
N THR A 520 10.80 -10.37 29.50
CA THR A 520 9.75 -9.35 29.40
C THR A 520 9.58 -8.59 30.73
N LYS A 521 9.68 -9.30 31.86
CA LYS A 521 9.64 -8.66 33.19
C LYS A 521 10.87 -7.77 33.45
N LYS A 522 12.05 -8.22 33.05
CA LYS A 522 13.29 -7.40 33.18
C LYS A 522 13.20 -6.13 32.34
N LEU A 523 12.65 -6.23 31.12
CA LEU A 523 12.45 -5.08 30.25
C LEU A 523 11.44 -4.11 30.86
N ALA A 524 10.29 -4.61 31.35
CA ALA A 524 9.30 -3.80 32.04
C ALA A 524 9.88 -3.10 33.30
N ASP A 525 10.76 -3.77 34.04
CA ASP A 525 11.45 -3.19 35.20
C ASP A 525 12.45 -2.11 34.76
N ALA A 526 13.18 -2.30 33.66
CA ALA A 526 14.11 -1.32 33.11
C ALA A 526 13.38 -0.06 32.58
N GLN A 527 12.15 -0.22 32.07
CA GLN A 527 11.33 0.88 31.52
C GLN A 527 10.50 1.64 32.57
N LYS A 528 10.54 1.26 33.84
CA LYS A 528 9.77 1.93 34.92
C LYS A 528 10.15 3.38 35.11
N ASP A 529 11.44 3.69 35.07
CA ASP A 529 11.96 5.03 35.36
C ASP A 529 11.95 5.91 34.09
N LYS A 530 12.34 5.36 32.94
CA LYS A 530 12.33 6.05 31.63
C LYS A 530 12.18 5.02 30.52
N LYS A 531 11.14 5.16 29.71
CA LYS A 531 10.91 4.32 28.52
C LYS A 531 11.49 5.03 27.30
N MET A 532 12.59 4.53 26.76
CA MET A 532 13.24 5.09 25.57
C MET A 532 12.78 4.42 24.27
N LEU A 533 12.46 3.13 24.31
CA LEU A 533 12.02 2.37 23.16
C LEU A 533 10.59 1.85 23.36
N LYS A 534 9.76 2.05 22.36
CA LYS A 534 8.43 1.47 22.27
C LYS A 534 8.55 0.06 21.68
N GLU A 535 7.80 -0.92 22.21
CA GLU A 535 7.87 -2.32 21.79
C GLU A 535 6.59 -2.78 21.14
N GLU A 536 5.52 -2.04 21.29
CA GLU A 536 4.17 -2.41 20.91
C GLU A 536 3.63 -1.41 19.91
N VAL A 537 3.07 -1.92 18.83
CA VAL A 537 2.23 -1.12 17.91
C VAL A 537 0.87 -0.96 18.57
N ASP A 538 0.45 0.27 18.76
CA ASP A 538 -0.87 0.61 19.30
C ASP A 538 -1.75 1.36 18.30
N ALA A 539 -2.92 1.81 18.74
CA ALA A 539 -3.87 2.53 17.91
C ALA A 539 -3.34 3.89 17.41
N GLU A 540 -2.42 4.54 18.16
CA GLU A 540 -1.82 5.81 17.77
C GLU A 540 -0.85 5.64 16.60
N ASP A 541 -0.03 4.59 16.61
CA ASP A 541 0.89 4.29 15.52
C ASP A 541 0.13 4.04 14.22
N ILE A 542 -0.98 3.30 14.29
CA ILE A 542 -1.86 3.07 13.14
C ILE A 542 -2.47 4.39 12.66
N ALA A 543 -2.96 5.22 13.57
CA ALA A 543 -3.53 6.52 13.23
C ALA A 543 -2.51 7.44 12.56
N GLU A 544 -1.26 7.39 12.98
CA GLU A 544 -0.16 8.16 12.39
C GLU A 544 0.15 7.71 10.94
N VAL A 545 0.15 6.40 10.69
CA VAL A 545 0.31 5.86 9.34
C VAL A 545 -0.85 6.28 8.44
N VAL A 546 -2.09 6.18 8.93
CA VAL A 546 -3.28 6.63 8.19
C VAL A 546 -3.20 8.13 7.91
N ALA A 547 -2.77 8.95 8.88
CA ALA A 547 -2.58 10.39 8.70
C ALA A 547 -1.56 10.70 7.60
N LYS A 548 -0.47 9.94 7.55
CA LYS A 548 0.57 10.08 6.52
C LYS A 548 0.05 9.73 5.12
N TRP A 549 -0.78 8.68 4.99
CA TRP A 549 -1.33 8.25 3.71
C TRP A 549 -2.42 9.18 3.18
N THR A 550 -3.30 9.64 4.08
CA THR A 550 -4.49 10.41 3.71
C THR A 550 -4.27 11.93 3.79
N GLY A 551 -3.23 12.38 4.49
CA GLY A 551 -2.99 13.78 4.81
C GLY A 551 -3.94 14.34 5.89
N ILE A 552 -4.74 13.49 6.56
CA ILE A 552 -5.69 13.87 7.60
C ILE A 552 -5.05 13.60 8.96
N PRO A 553 -5.04 14.56 9.90
CA PRO A 553 -4.44 14.35 11.24
C PRO A 553 -5.34 13.46 12.12
N VAL A 554 -5.25 12.16 11.93
CA VAL A 554 -6.09 11.14 12.58
C VAL A 554 -5.71 10.93 14.05
N SER A 555 -4.45 11.23 14.45
CA SER A 555 -3.99 11.15 15.84
C SER A 555 -4.83 12.01 16.79
N LYS A 556 -5.36 13.13 16.30
CA LYS A 556 -6.27 13.98 17.08
C LYS A 556 -7.73 13.48 17.12
N MET A 557 -8.10 12.53 16.25
CA MET A 557 -9.47 11.98 16.20
C MET A 557 -9.71 10.84 17.21
N LEU A 558 -8.68 10.17 17.68
CA LEU A 558 -8.82 9.06 18.64
C LEU A 558 -9.25 9.53 20.03
N GLU A 559 -8.87 10.74 20.42
CA GLU A 559 -9.08 11.16 21.81
C GLU A 559 -10.42 11.83 22.09
N SER A 560 -11.15 12.40 21.12
CA SER A 560 -12.32 13.18 21.48
C SER A 560 -13.34 13.52 20.39
N GLU A 561 -13.49 12.71 19.36
CA GLU A 561 -14.53 13.00 18.34
C GLU A 561 -15.89 13.22 19.00
N ARG A 562 -16.21 12.40 20.01
CA ARG A 562 -17.45 12.52 20.78
C ARG A 562 -17.52 13.81 21.61
N SER A 563 -16.42 14.23 22.23
CA SER A 563 -16.38 15.47 23.02
C SER A 563 -16.28 16.73 22.14
N LYS A 564 -15.60 16.65 21.00
CA LYS A 564 -15.59 17.72 19.97
C LYS A 564 -16.99 17.93 19.39
N LEU A 565 -17.70 16.86 19.03
CA LEU A 565 -19.05 16.94 18.50
C LEU A 565 -20.06 17.52 19.50
N LEU A 566 -19.88 17.27 20.80
CA LEU A 566 -20.73 17.87 21.84
C LEU A 566 -20.50 19.37 21.98
N ARG A 567 -19.26 19.86 21.75
CA ARG A 567 -18.88 21.29 21.80
C ARG A 567 -18.77 21.94 20.41
N LEU A 568 -19.29 21.30 19.38
CA LEU A 568 -19.16 21.76 17.99
C LEU A 568 -19.67 23.19 17.78
N GLU A 569 -20.76 23.59 18.46
CA GLU A 569 -21.32 24.93 18.37
C GLU A 569 -20.36 25.97 18.92
N ASP A 570 -19.79 25.73 20.10
CA ASP A 570 -18.82 26.64 20.72
C ASP A 570 -17.58 26.82 19.84
N GLU A 571 -17.05 25.73 19.31
CA GLU A 571 -15.87 25.75 18.38
C GLU A 571 -16.16 26.54 17.09
N LEU A 572 -17.37 26.39 16.52
CA LEU A 572 -17.77 27.15 15.35
C LEU A 572 -17.93 28.65 15.65
N HIS A 573 -18.44 28.99 16.85
CA HIS A 573 -18.59 30.38 17.30
C HIS A 573 -17.25 31.13 17.50
N HIS A 574 -16.13 30.43 17.69
CA HIS A 574 -14.80 31.05 17.69
C HIS A 574 -14.46 31.74 16.35
N ARG A 575 -15.03 31.29 15.22
CA ARG A 575 -14.80 31.85 13.89
C ARG A 575 -16.01 32.56 13.31
N VAL A 576 -17.21 32.12 13.63
CA VAL A 576 -18.47 32.64 13.06
C VAL A 576 -19.23 33.40 14.13
N VAL A 577 -19.29 34.68 13.96
CA VAL A 577 -20.01 35.60 14.91
C VAL A 577 -21.48 35.65 14.56
N GLY A 578 -22.34 35.52 15.58
CA GLY A 578 -23.77 35.44 15.38
C GLY A 578 -24.16 34.14 14.67
N GLN A 579 -25.25 34.16 13.89
CA GLN A 579 -25.70 33.00 13.07
C GLN A 579 -26.01 31.75 13.91
N ASP A 580 -26.43 31.91 15.17
CA ASP A 580 -26.63 30.83 16.14
C ASP A 580 -27.51 29.72 15.61
N GLU A 581 -28.56 30.07 14.87
CA GLU A 581 -29.47 29.12 14.24
C GLU A 581 -28.79 28.32 13.14
N ALA A 582 -27.95 28.98 12.32
CA ALA A 582 -27.19 28.27 11.27
C ALA A 582 -26.18 27.30 11.86
N VAL A 583 -25.47 27.72 12.90
CA VAL A 583 -24.51 26.90 13.64
C VAL A 583 -25.19 25.71 14.29
N ALA A 584 -26.33 25.93 14.99
CA ALA A 584 -27.10 24.88 15.65
C ALA A 584 -27.67 23.85 14.63
N ALA A 585 -28.24 24.30 13.50
CA ALA A 585 -28.81 23.44 12.47
C ALA A 585 -27.73 22.50 11.88
N VAL A 586 -26.59 23.07 11.54
CA VAL A 586 -25.46 22.29 10.99
C VAL A 586 -24.89 21.32 12.02
N SER A 587 -24.70 21.78 13.27
CA SER A 587 -24.16 20.93 14.34
C SER A 587 -25.07 19.74 14.64
N ASN A 588 -26.40 19.97 14.67
CA ASN A 588 -27.37 18.91 14.92
C ASN A 588 -27.42 17.89 13.77
N ALA A 589 -27.32 18.32 12.51
CA ALA A 589 -27.27 17.40 11.37
C ALA A 589 -26.01 16.52 11.40
N ILE A 590 -24.87 17.11 11.73
CA ILE A 590 -23.61 16.38 11.86
C ILE A 590 -23.67 15.39 13.03
N ARG A 591 -24.23 15.79 14.17
CA ARG A 591 -24.43 14.89 15.32
C ARG A 591 -25.35 13.71 14.97
N ARG A 592 -26.45 13.93 14.22
CA ARG A 592 -27.34 12.85 13.74
C ARG A 592 -26.60 11.85 12.88
N SER A 593 -25.81 12.34 11.92
CA SER A 593 -25.03 11.49 11.03
C SER A 593 -23.98 10.68 11.79
N ARG A 594 -23.21 11.31 12.67
CA ARG A 594 -22.15 10.67 13.44
C ARG A 594 -22.63 9.71 14.54
N SER A 595 -23.86 9.87 15.01
CA SER A 595 -24.48 8.93 15.94
C SER A 595 -25.14 7.72 15.28
N GLY A 596 -25.03 7.59 13.94
CA GLY A 596 -25.65 6.49 13.20
C GLY A 596 -27.17 6.58 13.07
N LEU A 597 -27.77 7.73 13.34
CA LEU A 597 -29.23 7.97 13.27
C LEU A 597 -29.66 8.52 11.90
N GLN A 598 -28.77 8.49 10.90
CA GLN A 598 -29.01 8.89 9.52
C GLN A 598 -28.73 7.73 8.57
N ASP A 599 -29.32 7.77 7.36
CA ASP A 599 -29.06 6.76 6.34
C ASP A 599 -27.57 6.72 5.97
N ALA A 600 -26.94 5.57 6.14
CA ALA A 600 -25.51 5.34 5.90
C ALA A 600 -25.10 5.53 4.42
N HIS A 601 -26.07 5.62 3.50
CA HIS A 601 -25.81 5.85 2.09
C HIS A 601 -25.72 7.32 1.69
N ARG A 602 -26.08 8.26 2.55
CA ARG A 602 -26.11 9.70 2.27
C ARG A 602 -24.84 10.41 2.73
N PRO A 603 -24.51 11.61 2.20
CA PRO A 603 -23.48 12.48 2.77
C PRO A 603 -23.70 12.78 4.26
N ILE A 604 -22.65 13.19 5.00
CA ILE A 604 -22.73 13.58 6.41
C ILE A 604 -23.80 14.64 6.64
N GLY A 605 -23.94 15.58 5.70
CA GLY A 605 -24.97 16.59 5.72
C GLY A 605 -25.04 17.36 4.41
N SER A 606 -26.23 17.83 4.07
CA SER A 606 -26.51 18.62 2.87
C SER A 606 -27.30 19.88 3.24
N PHE A 607 -26.74 21.05 2.87
CA PHE A 607 -27.26 22.34 3.33
C PHE A 607 -27.41 23.33 2.19
N ILE A 608 -28.48 24.15 2.23
CA ILE A 608 -28.59 25.37 1.44
C ILE A 608 -28.46 26.56 2.37
N PHE A 609 -27.45 27.41 2.17
CA PHE A 609 -27.22 28.64 2.90
C PHE A 609 -27.75 29.85 2.11
N LEU A 610 -28.82 30.46 2.61
CA LEU A 610 -29.46 31.62 2.03
C LEU A 610 -29.04 32.89 2.77
N GLY A 611 -28.93 33.99 2.06
CA GLY A 611 -28.63 35.28 2.71
C GLY A 611 -27.83 36.21 1.82
N THR A 612 -27.67 37.46 2.23
CA THR A 612 -26.92 38.48 1.51
C THR A 612 -25.40 38.14 1.49
N THR A 613 -24.64 38.83 0.68
CA THR A 613 -23.19 38.67 0.61
C THR A 613 -22.55 39.19 1.90
N GLY A 614 -21.50 38.51 2.38
CA GLY A 614 -20.68 38.98 3.53
C GLY A 614 -21.25 38.68 4.91
N VAL A 615 -22.29 37.83 5.05
CA VAL A 615 -22.92 37.45 6.35
C VAL A 615 -22.28 36.22 7.01
N GLY A 616 -21.28 35.60 6.36
CA GLY A 616 -20.52 34.49 6.97
C GLY A 616 -20.76 33.11 6.34
N LYS A 617 -21.54 32.94 5.26
CA LYS A 617 -21.85 31.63 4.63
C LYS A 617 -20.59 30.80 4.32
N THR A 618 -19.63 31.39 3.61
CA THR A 618 -18.36 30.72 3.25
C THR A 618 -17.43 30.53 4.47
N GLU A 619 -17.50 31.42 5.47
CA GLU A 619 -16.70 31.30 6.67
C GLU A 619 -17.18 30.12 7.54
N LEU A 620 -18.51 29.89 7.64
CA LEU A 620 -19.03 28.70 8.31
C LEU A 620 -18.59 27.41 7.63
N ALA A 621 -18.54 27.38 6.28
CA ALA A 621 -18.03 26.22 5.54
C ALA A 621 -16.54 25.94 5.85
N ARG A 622 -15.71 27.02 5.97
CA ARG A 622 -14.30 26.90 6.35
C ARG A 622 -14.13 26.46 7.81
N ALA A 623 -14.92 27.06 8.71
CA ALA A 623 -14.90 26.67 10.12
C ALA A 623 -15.25 25.19 10.30
N LEU A 624 -16.24 24.70 9.55
CA LEU A 624 -16.59 23.28 9.54
C LEU A 624 -15.45 22.39 9.04
N ALA A 625 -14.77 22.78 7.95
CA ALA A 625 -13.61 22.03 7.45
C ALA A 625 -12.50 21.97 8.51
N GLU A 626 -12.19 23.08 9.15
CA GLU A 626 -11.18 23.15 10.21
C GLU A 626 -11.55 22.32 11.45
N VAL A 627 -12.78 22.42 11.94
CA VAL A 627 -13.21 21.74 13.18
C VAL A 627 -13.37 20.24 12.97
N LEU A 628 -13.90 19.81 11.81
CA LEU A 628 -14.21 18.40 11.56
C LEU A 628 -13.05 17.62 10.95
N PHE A 629 -12.22 18.29 10.13
CA PHE A 629 -11.15 17.67 9.38
C PHE A 629 -9.76 18.23 9.75
N ASP A 630 -9.69 19.10 10.78
CA ASP A 630 -8.47 19.76 11.29
C ASP A 630 -7.65 20.51 10.21
N ASP A 631 -8.27 20.81 9.05
CA ASP A 631 -7.66 21.55 7.95
C ASP A 631 -8.68 22.48 7.28
N GLU A 632 -8.46 23.80 7.33
CA GLU A 632 -9.31 24.76 6.62
C GLU A 632 -9.29 24.61 5.09
N HIS A 633 -8.26 23.95 4.55
CA HIS A 633 -8.13 23.60 3.14
C HIS A 633 -8.84 22.31 2.75
N ALA A 634 -9.40 21.55 3.72
CA ALA A 634 -10.27 20.40 3.45
C ALA A 634 -11.64 20.86 2.91
N MET A 635 -11.65 21.91 2.08
CA MET A 635 -12.82 22.49 1.43
C MET A 635 -12.62 22.55 -0.08
N ILE A 636 -13.52 21.87 -0.79
CA ILE A 636 -13.59 21.91 -2.27
C ILE A 636 -14.60 22.98 -2.64
N ARG A 637 -14.13 24.10 -3.19
CA ARG A 637 -15.01 25.19 -3.62
C ARG A 637 -15.19 25.18 -5.13
N ILE A 638 -16.43 25.14 -5.57
CA ILE A 638 -16.83 25.20 -6.98
C ILE A 638 -17.82 26.37 -7.15
N ASP A 639 -17.49 27.31 -8.02
CA ASP A 639 -18.36 28.44 -8.37
C ASP A 639 -19.34 28.02 -9.47
N MET A 640 -20.62 27.97 -9.16
CA MET A 640 -21.66 27.53 -10.08
C MET A 640 -21.91 28.53 -11.22
N SER A 641 -21.39 29.75 -11.15
CA SER A 641 -21.42 30.69 -12.27
C SER A 641 -20.63 30.21 -13.49
N GLU A 642 -19.65 29.29 -13.29
CA GLU A 642 -18.91 28.66 -14.38
C GLU A 642 -19.68 27.50 -15.04
N TYR A 643 -20.83 27.09 -14.47
CA TYR A 643 -21.64 25.94 -14.88
C TYR A 643 -23.05 26.34 -15.35
N MET A 644 -23.17 27.51 -15.94
CA MET A 644 -24.44 28.05 -16.47
C MET A 644 -24.87 27.34 -17.76
N GLU A 645 -23.93 26.80 -18.54
CA GLU A 645 -24.18 26.15 -19.82
C GLU A 645 -24.18 24.62 -19.68
N LYS A 646 -24.98 23.95 -20.51
CA LYS A 646 -25.09 22.50 -20.51
C LYS A 646 -23.75 21.78 -20.70
N PHE A 647 -22.89 22.30 -21.56
CA PHE A 647 -21.57 21.70 -21.80
C PHE A 647 -20.61 21.82 -20.60
N SER A 648 -20.80 22.84 -19.78
CA SER A 648 -19.97 23.00 -18.58
C SER A 648 -20.22 21.94 -17.51
N VAL A 649 -21.43 21.31 -17.49
CA VAL A 649 -21.78 20.26 -16.54
C VAL A 649 -20.87 19.03 -16.70
N SER A 650 -20.44 18.71 -17.92
CA SER A 650 -19.50 17.62 -18.16
C SER A 650 -18.14 17.84 -17.48
N ARG A 651 -17.75 19.09 -17.18
CA ARG A 651 -16.52 19.37 -16.43
C ARG A 651 -16.61 18.91 -14.96
N LEU A 652 -17.82 18.79 -14.37
CA LEU A 652 -18.00 18.29 -13.01
C LEU A 652 -17.73 16.79 -12.90
N ILE A 653 -18.18 16.01 -13.92
CA ILE A 653 -18.15 14.53 -13.89
C ILE A 653 -17.17 13.94 -14.92
N GLY A 654 -16.47 14.79 -15.69
CA GLY A 654 -15.55 14.38 -16.76
C GLY A 654 -16.18 14.48 -18.16
N ALA A 655 -15.35 14.61 -19.19
CA ALA A 655 -15.79 14.63 -20.57
C ALA A 655 -16.24 13.23 -21.05
N PRO A 656 -17.24 13.11 -21.92
CA PRO A 656 -17.62 11.82 -22.51
C PRO A 656 -16.49 11.22 -23.38
N PRO A 657 -16.48 9.91 -23.60
CA PRO A 657 -15.51 9.25 -24.47
C PRO A 657 -15.42 9.90 -25.85
N GLY A 658 -14.21 10.21 -26.30
CA GLY A 658 -13.95 10.83 -27.60
C GLY A 658 -13.91 12.37 -27.59
N TYR A 659 -14.16 13.04 -26.48
CA TYR A 659 -14.00 14.49 -26.35
C TYR A 659 -12.66 14.85 -25.67
N VAL A 660 -12.18 16.06 -25.98
CA VAL A 660 -10.95 16.62 -25.36
C VAL A 660 -11.16 16.73 -23.84
N GLY A 661 -10.18 16.26 -23.04
CA GLY A 661 -10.26 16.26 -21.58
C GLY A 661 -10.86 14.98 -20.96
N TYR A 662 -11.15 13.94 -21.75
CA TYR A 662 -11.63 12.64 -21.22
C TYR A 662 -10.68 12.02 -20.17
N GLU A 663 -9.36 12.15 -20.36
CA GLU A 663 -8.36 11.59 -19.45
C GLU A 663 -8.19 12.39 -18.15
N GLU A 664 -8.62 13.66 -18.13
CA GLU A 664 -8.42 14.55 -16.97
C GLU A 664 -9.40 14.29 -15.82
N GLY A 665 -10.49 13.55 -16.06
CA GLY A 665 -11.56 13.31 -15.07
C GLY A 665 -12.43 14.56 -14.82
N GLY A 666 -13.41 14.45 -13.92
CA GLY A 666 -14.28 15.56 -13.55
C GLY A 666 -13.74 16.38 -12.40
N GLN A 667 -13.92 17.70 -12.42
CA GLN A 667 -13.42 18.59 -11.36
C GLN A 667 -13.98 18.23 -9.97
N LEU A 668 -15.27 17.92 -9.88
CA LEU A 668 -15.92 17.52 -8.63
C LEU A 668 -15.50 16.10 -8.25
N THR A 669 -15.57 15.16 -9.18
CA THR A 669 -15.27 13.74 -8.91
C THR A 669 -13.81 13.51 -8.55
N GLU A 670 -12.86 14.13 -9.27
CA GLU A 670 -11.43 14.03 -8.94
C GLU A 670 -11.06 14.72 -7.63
N ALA A 671 -11.66 15.90 -7.34
CA ALA A 671 -11.39 16.59 -6.09
C ALA A 671 -11.84 15.79 -4.87
N VAL A 672 -13.05 15.20 -4.91
CA VAL A 672 -13.59 14.37 -3.82
C VAL A 672 -12.86 13.03 -3.75
N ARG A 673 -12.47 12.43 -4.87
CA ARG A 673 -11.68 11.20 -4.88
C ARG A 673 -10.34 11.38 -4.18
N ARG A 674 -9.69 12.54 -4.39
CA ARG A 674 -8.41 12.87 -3.72
C ARG A 674 -8.59 13.28 -2.26
N ARG A 675 -9.74 13.87 -1.91
CA ARG A 675 -10.06 14.31 -0.55
C ARG A 675 -11.48 13.88 -0.16
N PRO A 676 -11.65 12.59 0.18
CA PRO A 676 -12.98 12.04 0.49
C PRO A 676 -13.60 12.63 1.76
N TYR A 677 -12.76 13.19 2.65
CA TYR A 677 -13.18 13.93 3.84
C TYR A 677 -13.04 15.42 3.57
N SER A 678 -14.11 16.05 3.11
CA SER A 678 -14.08 17.46 2.73
C SER A 678 -15.46 18.11 2.81
N VAL A 679 -15.44 19.42 2.94
CA VAL A 679 -16.63 20.25 2.75
C VAL A 679 -16.69 20.64 1.26
N VAL A 680 -17.69 20.18 0.55
CA VAL A 680 -17.95 20.57 -0.84
C VAL A 680 -18.85 21.82 -0.82
N LEU A 681 -18.27 22.96 -1.18
CA LEU A 681 -18.97 24.25 -1.24
C LEU A 681 -19.32 24.56 -2.71
N LEU A 682 -20.60 24.51 -3.04
CA LEU A 682 -21.17 24.92 -4.33
C LEU A 682 -21.67 26.36 -4.20
N ASP A 683 -20.88 27.31 -4.70
CA ASP A 683 -21.18 28.73 -4.53
C ASP A 683 -22.13 29.23 -5.63
N GLU A 684 -23.13 30.07 -5.27
CA GLU A 684 -24.14 30.65 -6.17
C GLU A 684 -24.94 29.61 -6.97
N ILE A 685 -25.51 28.60 -6.26
CA ILE A 685 -26.21 27.44 -6.86
C ILE A 685 -27.36 27.82 -7.80
N GLU A 686 -27.98 28.99 -7.60
CA GLU A 686 -29.04 29.53 -8.45
C GLU A 686 -28.58 29.83 -9.90
N LYS A 687 -27.29 29.97 -10.13
CA LYS A 687 -26.73 30.19 -11.47
C LYS A 687 -26.48 28.92 -12.25
N ALA A 688 -26.50 27.76 -11.59
CA ALA A 688 -26.20 26.48 -12.19
C ALA A 688 -27.23 26.07 -13.26
N HIS A 689 -26.77 25.41 -14.32
CA HIS A 689 -27.64 24.78 -15.29
C HIS A 689 -28.51 23.67 -14.63
N ALA A 690 -29.72 23.46 -15.14
CA ALA A 690 -30.65 22.46 -14.58
C ALA A 690 -30.08 21.03 -14.49
N ASP A 691 -29.16 20.66 -15.36
CA ASP A 691 -28.52 19.33 -15.33
C ASP A 691 -27.53 19.16 -14.14
N VAL A 692 -27.01 20.23 -13.55
CA VAL A 692 -26.21 20.17 -12.32
C VAL A 692 -27.03 19.60 -11.17
N PHE A 693 -28.29 20.01 -11.05
CA PHE A 693 -29.20 19.48 -10.03
C PHE A 693 -29.46 17.98 -10.21
N ASN A 694 -29.51 17.47 -11.46
CA ASN A 694 -29.65 16.05 -11.74
C ASN A 694 -28.42 15.25 -11.26
N VAL A 695 -27.22 15.78 -11.46
CA VAL A 695 -25.98 15.18 -10.95
C VAL A 695 -25.96 15.18 -9.42
N LEU A 696 -26.33 16.29 -8.80
CA LEU A 696 -26.37 16.41 -7.34
C LEU A 696 -27.43 15.52 -6.68
N LEU A 697 -28.57 15.25 -7.34
CA LEU A 697 -29.57 14.30 -6.84
C LEU A 697 -28.96 12.92 -6.58
N GLN A 698 -28.13 12.42 -7.49
CA GLN A 698 -27.46 11.13 -7.31
C GLN A 698 -26.53 11.16 -6.08
N VAL A 699 -25.82 12.26 -5.88
CA VAL A 699 -24.94 12.43 -4.73
C VAL A 699 -25.74 12.47 -3.42
N LEU A 700 -26.86 13.21 -3.40
CA LEU A 700 -27.69 13.38 -2.21
C LEU A 700 -28.49 12.13 -1.81
N ASP A 701 -28.85 11.28 -2.80
CA ASP A 701 -29.60 10.04 -2.55
C ASP A 701 -28.68 8.86 -2.21
N ASP A 702 -27.69 8.61 -3.08
CA ASP A 702 -26.87 7.41 -3.02
C ASP A 702 -25.52 7.66 -2.33
N GLY A 703 -25.13 8.93 -2.06
CA GLY A 703 -23.81 9.29 -1.52
C GLY A 703 -22.65 8.89 -2.44
N ARG A 704 -22.92 8.74 -3.75
CA ARG A 704 -21.92 8.35 -4.74
C ARG A 704 -22.22 9.02 -6.09
N LEU A 705 -21.17 9.19 -6.87
CA LEU A 705 -21.27 9.74 -8.21
C LEU A 705 -20.35 8.98 -9.16
N THR A 706 -20.89 8.45 -10.25
CA THR A 706 -20.08 7.76 -11.25
C THR A 706 -19.62 8.78 -12.30
N ASP A 707 -18.30 8.85 -12.50
CA ASP A 707 -17.71 9.72 -13.51
C ASP A 707 -17.91 9.15 -14.94
N ASN A 708 -17.60 9.95 -15.96
CA ASN A 708 -17.72 9.50 -17.35
C ASN A 708 -16.67 8.45 -17.77
N GLN A 709 -15.70 8.13 -16.89
CA GLN A 709 -14.75 7.03 -17.07
C GLN A 709 -15.27 5.72 -16.44
N GLY A 710 -16.48 5.74 -15.83
CA GLY A 710 -17.08 4.58 -15.16
C GLY A 710 -16.60 4.39 -13.70
N ARG A 711 -15.81 5.31 -13.15
CA ARG A 711 -15.34 5.23 -11.78
C ARG A 711 -16.37 5.81 -10.81
N THR A 712 -16.71 5.09 -9.78
CA THR A 712 -17.64 5.53 -8.74
C THR A 712 -16.88 6.23 -7.60
N VAL A 713 -17.22 7.49 -7.37
CA VAL A 713 -16.64 8.32 -6.31
C VAL A 713 -17.59 8.38 -5.13
N ASN A 714 -17.07 8.14 -3.93
CA ASN A 714 -17.82 8.09 -2.67
C ASN A 714 -17.90 9.48 -2.03
N PHE A 715 -19.14 9.95 -1.78
CA PHE A 715 -19.44 11.23 -1.13
C PHE A 715 -20.00 11.07 0.31
N LYS A 716 -20.08 9.85 0.85
CA LYS A 716 -20.67 9.58 2.17
C LYS A 716 -19.96 10.32 3.30
N ASN A 717 -18.67 10.59 3.13
CA ASN A 717 -17.84 11.29 4.11
C ASN A 717 -17.72 12.80 3.83
N THR A 718 -18.51 13.34 2.91
CA THR A 718 -18.49 14.77 2.58
C THR A 718 -19.65 15.51 3.23
N ILE A 719 -19.47 16.81 3.44
CA ILE A 719 -20.54 17.77 3.78
C ILE A 719 -20.78 18.64 2.57
N ILE A 720 -22.00 18.66 2.06
CA ILE A 720 -22.37 19.43 0.88
C ILE A 720 -23.04 20.72 1.32
N ILE A 721 -22.45 21.85 0.97
CA ILE A 721 -22.98 23.19 1.27
C ILE A 721 -23.20 23.92 -0.05
N MET A 722 -24.41 24.34 -0.29
CA MET A 722 -24.81 25.16 -1.43
C MET A 722 -25.09 26.56 -0.93
N THR A 723 -24.41 27.58 -1.44
CA THR A 723 -24.75 28.97 -1.11
C THR A 723 -25.64 29.58 -2.18
N SER A 724 -26.53 30.44 -1.75
CA SER A 724 -27.41 31.21 -2.65
C SER A 724 -27.63 32.63 -2.16
N ASN A 725 -27.69 33.55 -3.13
CA ASN A 725 -28.06 34.92 -2.92
C ASN A 725 -29.50 35.22 -3.37
N LEU A 726 -30.29 34.17 -3.64
CA LEU A 726 -31.70 34.29 -3.97
C LEU A 726 -32.44 35.09 -2.88
N GLY A 727 -33.31 36.00 -3.30
CA GLY A 727 -34.09 36.80 -2.39
C GLY A 727 -33.32 37.89 -1.64
N SER A 728 -32.07 38.16 -2.00
CA SER A 728 -31.26 39.23 -1.36
C SER A 728 -31.99 40.60 -1.34
N HIS A 729 -32.77 40.89 -2.37
CA HIS A 729 -33.60 42.10 -2.44
C HIS A 729 -34.70 42.12 -1.33
N ILE A 730 -35.33 40.97 -1.08
CA ILE A 730 -36.38 40.87 -0.03
C ILE A 730 -35.77 41.07 1.35
N ILE A 731 -34.54 40.55 1.56
CA ILE A 731 -33.80 40.75 2.82
C ILE A 731 -33.39 42.25 2.94
N GLN A 732 -32.91 42.87 1.87
CA GLN A 732 -32.49 44.27 1.84
C GLN A 732 -33.65 45.26 2.14
N ASP A 733 -34.82 45.00 1.57
CA ASP A 733 -36.01 45.86 1.82
C ASP A 733 -36.42 45.88 3.29
N LYS A 734 -36.13 44.81 4.04
CA LYS A 734 -36.46 44.71 5.48
C LYS A 734 -35.28 45.12 6.39
N LEU A 735 -34.07 45.30 5.87
CA LEU A 735 -32.88 45.67 6.63
C LEU A 735 -33.01 47.05 7.32
N GLU A 736 -33.72 48.02 6.72
CA GLU A 736 -33.92 49.36 7.31
C GLU A 736 -34.75 49.33 8.60
N SER A 737 -35.62 48.34 8.75
CA SER A 737 -36.45 48.13 9.94
C SER A 737 -35.89 47.06 10.89
N TYR A 738 -34.77 46.37 10.54
CA TYR A 738 -34.20 45.29 11.33
C TYR A 738 -33.36 45.81 12.51
N ASN A 739 -33.78 45.48 13.71
CA ASN A 739 -33.08 45.79 14.97
C ASN A 739 -33.25 44.64 15.97
N GLU A 740 -32.58 44.75 17.14
CA GLU A 740 -32.59 43.67 18.15
C GLU A 740 -34.00 43.36 18.71
N GLU A 741 -34.92 44.33 18.68
CA GLU A 741 -36.27 44.17 19.24
C GLU A 741 -37.25 43.42 18.32
N ASN A 742 -37.07 43.52 16.99
CA ASN A 742 -38.01 42.93 16.00
C ASN A 742 -37.35 41.84 15.12
N ALA A 743 -36.14 41.42 15.47
CA ALA A 743 -35.37 40.47 14.69
C ALA A 743 -36.10 39.14 14.43
N ASP A 744 -36.69 38.56 15.48
CA ASP A 744 -37.36 37.26 15.41
C ASP A 744 -38.61 37.27 14.53
N GLU A 745 -39.42 38.35 14.61
CA GLU A 745 -40.64 38.52 13.79
C GLU A 745 -40.28 38.69 12.30
N ILE A 746 -39.29 39.54 12.02
CA ILE A 746 -38.82 39.79 10.66
C ILE A 746 -38.18 38.53 10.07
N LEU A 747 -37.37 37.79 10.85
CA LEU A 747 -36.77 36.54 10.40
C LEU A 747 -37.85 35.48 10.12
N GLY A 748 -38.92 35.36 10.91
CA GLY A 748 -40.03 34.46 10.63
C GLY A 748 -40.70 34.76 9.29
N GLN A 749 -40.99 36.04 9.01
CA GLN A 749 -41.61 36.47 7.76
C GLN A 749 -40.65 36.26 6.56
N LEU A 750 -39.37 36.54 6.75
CA LEU A 750 -38.33 36.31 5.72
C LEU A 750 -38.20 34.82 5.37
N ARG A 751 -38.27 33.95 6.37
CA ARG A 751 -38.20 32.49 6.19
C ARG A 751 -39.33 31.98 5.31
N GLU A 752 -40.59 32.39 5.57
CA GLU A 752 -41.73 31.99 4.74
C GLU A 752 -41.57 32.48 3.28
N GLN A 753 -41.22 33.76 3.11
CA GLN A 753 -41.02 34.32 1.77
C GLN A 753 -39.86 33.67 1.00
N MET A 754 -38.78 33.33 1.70
CA MET A 754 -37.64 32.64 1.10
C MET A 754 -37.96 31.20 0.73
N HIS A 755 -38.73 30.48 1.55
CA HIS A 755 -39.23 29.14 1.23
C HIS A 755 -40.11 29.13 -0.02
N ASP A 756 -41.03 30.11 -0.15
CA ASP A 756 -41.87 30.24 -1.31
C ASP A 756 -41.07 30.56 -2.58
N LEU A 757 -40.05 31.41 -2.46
CA LEU A 757 -39.18 31.75 -3.58
C LEU A 757 -38.34 30.52 -4.03
N LEU A 758 -37.81 29.77 -3.07
CA LEU A 758 -37.05 28.56 -3.36
C LEU A 758 -37.92 27.51 -4.10
N ARG A 759 -39.15 27.27 -3.67
CA ARG A 759 -40.08 26.34 -4.29
C ARG A 759 -40.44 26.73 -5.73
N ARG A 760 -40.37 28.03 -6.07
CA ARG A 760 -40.58 28.52 -7.46
C ARG A 760 -39.33 28.40 -8.31
N THR A 761 -38.15 28.42 -7.71
CA THR A 761 -36.86 28.48 -8.44
C THR A 761 -36.18 27.12 -8.55
N ILE A 762 -36.26 26.30 -7.52
CA ILE A 762 -35.62 24.99 -7.44
C ILE A 762 -36.68 23.89 -7.42
N ARG A 763 -36.43 22.78 -8.13
CA ARG A 763 -37.36 21.65 -8.20
C ARG A 763 -37.69 21.09 -6.81
N PRO A 764 -38.94 20.79 -6.50
CA PRO A 764 -39.35 20.25 -5.21
C PRO A 764 -38.62 18.95 -4.82
N GLU A 765 -38.35 18.08 -5.81
CA GLU A 765 -37.60 16.82 -5.60
C GLU A 765 -36.20 17.04 -5.06
N PHE A 766 -35.54 18.11 -5.49
CA PHE A 766 -34.22 18.49 -4.99
C PHE A 766 -34.28 19.03 -3.56
N LEU A 767 -35.24 19.95 -3.31
CA LEU A 767 -35.42 20.53 -1.96
C LEU A 767 -35.72 19.46 -0.91
N ASN A 768 -36.47 18.40 -1.26
CA ASN A 768 -36.81 17.32 -0.35
C ASN A 768 -35.60 16.42 0.00
N ARG A 769 -34.47 16.55 -0.68
CA ARG A 769 -33.23 15.78 -0.43
C ARG A 769 -32.22 16.54 0.42
N ILE A 770 -32.45 17.81 0.62
CA ILE A 770 -31.63 18.68 1.46
C ILE A 770 -31.99 18.47 2.91
N ASP A 771 -30.99 18.26 3.78
CA ASP A 771 -31.21 18.05 5.21
C ASP A 771 -31.72 19.31 5.89
N GLU A 772 -31.14 20.48 5.57
CA GLU A 772 -31.53 21.75 6.19
C GLU A 772 -31.35 22.93 5.23
N ILE A 773 -32.34 23.82 5.22
CA ILE A 773 -32.29 25.12 4.53
C ILE A 773 -32.07 26.19 5.58
N VAL A 774 -30.94 26.84 5.57
CA VAL A 774 -30.46 27.74 6.60
C VAL A 774 -30.48 29.19 6.11
N LEU A 775 -31.23 30.06 6.79
CA LEU A 775 -31.26 31.48 6.51
C LEU A 775 -30.24 32.22 7.38
N PHE A 776 -29.22 32.82 6.73
CA PHE A 776 -28.24 33.66 7.41
C PHE A 776 -28.83 35.04 7.64
N LYS A 777 -28.86 35.44 8.91
CA LYS A 777 -29.34 36.75 9.29
C LYS A 777 -28.36 37.86 8.93
N PRO A 778 -28.86 39.08 8.65
CA PRO A 778 -27.99 40.25 8.46
C PRO A 778 -27.17 40.53 9.74
N LEU A 779 -25.94 40.98 9.58
CA LEU A 779 -25.06 41.28 10.72
C LEU A 779 -25.42 42.62 11.38
N LEU A 780 -25.48 42.62 12.69
CA LEU A 780 -25.67 43.82 13.51
C LEU A 780 -24.32 44.52 13.73
N LYS A 781 -24.34 45.83 14.05
CA LYS A 781 -23.10 46.60 14.30
C LYS A 781 -22.30 46.03 15.48
N SER A 782 -22.96 45.50 16.51
CA SER A 782 -22.32 44.84 17.65
C SER A 782 -21.57 43.55 17.22
N GLU A 783 -22.10 42.84 16.21
CA GLU A 783 -21.46 41.63 15.66
C GLU A 783 -20.25 41.96 14.81
N ILE A 784 -20.26 43.07 14.05
CA ILE A 784 -19.10 43.53 13.24
C ILE A 784 -17.89 43.80 14.14
N ARG A 785 -18.06 44.36 15.31
CA ARG A 785 -16.96 44.59 16.26
C ARG A 785 -16.29 43.30 16.67
N LYS A 786 -17.06 42.23 16.97
CA LYS A 786 -16.52 40.90 17.27
C LYS A 786 -15.76 40.31 16.09
N ILE A 787 -16.23 40.59 14.85
CA ILE A 787 -15.50 40.15 13.64
C ILE A 787 -14.17 40.90 13.51
N VAL A 788 -14.10 42.21 13.88
CA VAL A 788 -12.82 42.94 13.94
C VAL A 788 -11.86 42.27 14.90
N ASP A 789 -12.31 41.89 16.12
CA ASP A 789 -11.45 41.20 17.07
C ASP A 789 -10.86 39.90 16.50
N ILE A 790 -11.66 39.04 15.85
CA ILE A 790 -11.21 37.83 15.20
C ILE A 790 -10.16 38.12 14.09
N GLN A 791 -10.38 39.18 13.30
CA GLN A 791 -9.41 39.54 12.25
C GLN A 791 -8.10 40.09 12.85
N LEU A 792 -8.18 40.81 13.96
CA LEU A 792 -6.99 41.32 14.68
C LEU A 792 -6.19 40.19 15.32
N GLU A 793 -6.84 39.15 15.85
CA GLU A 793 -6.16 37.94 16.35
C GLU A 793 -5.34 37.24 15.25
N ARG A 794 -5.84 37.24 14.00
CA ARG A 794 -5.07 36.71 12.86
C ARG A 794 -3.81 37.56 12.60
N VAL A 795 -3.91 38.88 12.71
CA VAL A 795 -2.75 39.76 12.57
C VAL A 795 -1.76 39.54 13.72
N GLN A 796 -2.28 39.39 14.96
CA GLN A 796 -1.47 39.07 16.13
C GLN A 796 -0.71 37.74 15.97
N LYS A 797 -1.34 36.69 15.41
CA LYS A 797 -0.66 35.42 15.12
C LYS A 797 0.53 35.60 14.15
N MET A 798 0.38 36.42 13.09
CA MET A 798 1.48 36.72 12.15
C MET A 798 2.64 37.48 12.83
N LEU A 799 2.33 38.41 13.76
CA LEU A 799 3.33 39.14 14.51
C LEU A 799 4.05 38.29 15.58
N LYS A 800 3.36 37.30 16.14
CA LYS A 800 3.91 36.39 17.13
C LYS A 800 5.08 35.54 16.57
N GLU A 801 5.08 35.24 15.28
CA GLU A 801 6.21 34.60 14.60
C GLU A 801 7.50 35.46 14.63
N LYS A 802 7.34 36.79 14.88
CA LYS A 802 8.42 37.76 15.05
C LYS A 802 8.58 38.21 16.51
N GLU A 803 8.02 37.45 17.45
CA GLU A 803 8.03 37.75 18.88
C GLU A 803 7.41 39.10 19.27
N MET A 804 6.56 39.71 18.41
CA MET A 804 5.92 41.00 18.63
C MET A 804 4.49 40.83 19.13
N MET A 805 4.04 41.78 19.96
CA MET A 805 2.65 41.85 20.44
C MET A 805 1.92 43.03 19.82
N LEU A 806 0.61 42.91 19.54
CA LEU A 806 -0.26 43.94 19.02
C LEU A 806 -1.38 44.27 20.00
N GLU A 807 -1.43 45.48 20.50
CA GLU A 807 -2.50 46.01 21.34
C GLU A 807 -3.29 47.08 20.60
N VAL A 808 -4.56 46.84 20.31
CA VAL A 808 -5.43 47.77 19.57
C VAL A 808 -6.46 48.33 20.53
N SER A 809 -6.55 49.67 20.64
CA SER A 809 -7.49 50.35 21.48
C SER A 809 -8.95 50.10 21.05
N ASP A 810 -9.89 50.17 21.99
CA ASP A 810 -11.31 49.99 21.70
C ASP A 810 -11.81 51.03 20.68
N ASN A 811 -11.32 52.25 20.74
CA ASN A 811 -11.65 53.31 19.76
C ASN A 811 -11.18 52.95 18.35
N ALA A 812 -9.97 52.33 18.22
CA ALA A 812 -9.47 51.90 16.93
C ALA A 812 -10.28 50.71 16.36
N LYS A 813 -10.71 49.77 17.22
CA LYS A 813 -11.62 48.67 16.83
C LYS A 813 -12.97 49.17 16.34
N ASP A 814 -13.59 50.11 17.08
CA ASP A 814 -14.85 50.74 16.68
C ASP A 814 -14.74 51.55 15.37
N TRP A 815 -13.62 52.25 15.18
CA TRP A 815 -13.34 52.97 13.94
C TRP A 815 -13.19 52.01 12.74
N LEU A 816 -12.47 50.91 12.91
CA LEU A 816 -12.34 49.86 11.89
C LEU A 816 -13.70 49.19 11.59
N ALA A 817 -14.52 48.96 12.63
CA ALA A 817 -15.83 48.38 12.46
C ALA A 817 -16.76 49.29 11.65
N GLN A 818 -16.73 50.61 11.92
CA GLN A 818 -17.55 51.59 11.18
C GLN A 818 -17.16 51.68 9.71
N LEU A 819 -15.87 51.71 9.41
CA LEU A 819 -15.38 51.74 8.04
C LEU A 819 -15.56 50.42 7.29
N GLY A 820 -15.54 49.31 8.01
CA GLY A 820 -15.64 47.98 7.49
C GLY A 820 -17.05 47.44 7.30
N TYR A 821 -18.05 48.18 7.78
CA TYR A 821 -19.47 47.76 7.66
C TYR A 821 -20.14 48.44 6.47
N ASP A 822 -20.78 47.64 5.65
CA ASP A 822 -21.66 48.09 4.58
C ASP A 822 -23.01 47.35 4.65
N VAL A 823 -24.11 48.09 4.60
CA VAL A 823 -25.44 47.49 4.73
C VAL A 823 -25.74 46.44 3.64
N THR A 824 -25.18 46.64 2.45
CA THR A 824 -25.38 45.73 1.31
C THR A 824 -24.37 44.57 1.27
N PHE A 825 -23.11 44.84 1.63
CA PHE A 825 -22.02 43.89 1.53
C PHE A 825 -21.58 43.28 2.88
N GLY A 826 -22.28 43.60 3.96
CA GLY A 826 -21.99 43.07 5.30
C GLY A 826 -20.56 43.35 5.77
N ALA A 827 -19.87 42.35 6.28
CA ALA A 827 -18.48 42.41 6.72
C ALA A 827 -17.42 42.20 5.60
N ARG A 828 -17.85 42.07 4.32
CA ARG A 828 -16.89 41.84 3.21
C ARG A 828 -15.86 42.98 3.03
N PRO A 829 -16.21 44.26 3.20
CA PRO A 829 -15.24 45.37 3.11
C PRO A 829 -14.21 45.36 4.24
N LEU A 830 -14.52 44.81 5.41
CA LEU A 830 -13.70 44.84 6.62
C LEU A 830 -12.26 44.36 6.38
N LYS A 831 -12.09 43.24 5.65
CA LYS A 831 -10.75 42.73 5.34
C LYS A 831 -9.90 43.73 4.57
N ARG A 832 -10.50 44.49 3.62
CA ARG A 832 -9.81 45.52 2.85
C ARG A 832 -9.50 46.73 3.73
N VAL A 833 -10.40 47.09 4.65
CA VAL A 833 -10.19 48.18 5.59
C VAL A 833 -9.01 47.87 6.52
N ILE A 834 -8.99 46.67 7.13
CA ILE A 834 -7.88 46.22 7.97
C ILE A 834 -6.57 46.21 7.18
N GLN A 835 -6.57 45.69 5.96
CA GLN A 835 -5.38 45.68 5.11
C GLN A 835 -4.88 47.10 4.80
N LYS A 836 -5.79 48.01 4.42
CA LYS A 836 -5.44 49.36 4.00
C LYS A 836 -4.98 50.23 5.17
N TYR A 837 -5.65 50.17 6.30
CA TYR A 837 -5.44 51.13 7.39
C TYR A 837 -4.61 50.57 8.54
N LEU A 838 -4.50 49.23 8.69
CA LEU A 838 -3.69 48.63 9.73
C LEU A 838 -2.44 47.93 9.15
N ILE A 839 -2.62 46.91 8.27
CA ILE A 839 -1.51 46.07 7.84
C ILE A 839 -0.51 46.81 6.99
N ASN A 840 -0.97 47.57 6.00
CA ASN A 840 -0.05 48.29 5.10
C ASN A 840 0.79 49.37 5.83
N PRO A 841 0.20 50.25 6.70
CA PRO A 841 1.00 51.19 7.46
C PRO A 841 1.94 50.51 8.46
N LEU A 842 1.45 49.47 9.17
CA LEU A 842 2.26 48.69 10.10
C LEU A 842 3.45 48.05 9.39
N SER A 843 3.27 47.54 8.18
CA SER A 843 4.35 46.97 7.39
C SER A 843 5.42 47.99 7.03
N GLN A 844 5.02 49.28 6.77
CA GLN A 844 5.95 50.35 6.51
C GLN A 844 6.77 50.71 7.77
N GLU A 845 6.13 50.78 8.93
CA GLU A 845 6.79 51.04 10.21
C GLU A 845 7.80 49.95 10.59
N LEU A 846 7.42 48.69 10.36
CA LEU A 846 8.31 47.51 10.56
C LEU A 846 9.53 47.58 9.61
N LEU A 847 9.33 47.89 8.33
CA LEU A 847 10.42 48.00 7.36
C LEU A 847 11.30 49.21 7.64
N ALA A 848 10.73 50.27 8.22
CA ALA A 848 11.50 51.47 8.63
C ALA A 848 12.37 51.21 9.90
N GLY A 849 12.19 50.04 10.57
CA GLY A 849 12.94 49.71 11.76
C GLY A 849 12.43 50.39 13.04
N ASN A 850 11.23 50.97 13.00
CA ASN A 850 10.64 51.65 14.14
C ASN A 850 10.19 50.68 15.23
N PHE A 851 9.94 49.41 14.89
CA PHE A 851 9.65 48.29 15.79
C PHE A 851 10.63 47.17 15.53
N VAL A 852 11.07 46.51 16.59
CA VAL A 852 12.00 45.37 16.57
C VAL A 852 11.37 44.15 17.28
N ASP A 853 11.94 42.98 17.08
CA ASP A 853 11.51 41.77 17.72
C ASP A 853 11.45 41.95 19.25
N GLY A 854 10.32 41.51 19.86
CA GLY A 854 10.04 41.72 21.28
C GLY A 854 9.24 42.96 21.64
N ASP A 855 9.01 43.88 20.71
CA ASP A 855 8.24 45.09 20.97
C ASP A 855 6.72 44.85 21.07
N THR A 856 6.03 45.67 21.90
CA THR A 856 4.57 45.73 21.92
C THR A 856 4.09 46.94 21.14
N ILE A 857 3.36 46.69 20.05
CA ILE A 857 2.84 47.70 19.13
C ILE A 857 1.45 48.11 19.58
N LYS A 858 1.30 49.33 20.04
CA LYS A 858 0.00 49.95 20.43
C LYS A 858 -0.58 50.71 19.26
N VAL A 859 -1.88 50.45 19.00
CA VAL A 859 -2.61 51.08 17.89
C VAL A 859 -3.77 51.87 18.43
N ASP A 860 -3.82 53.17 18.12
CA ASP A 860 -4.92 54.03 18.52
C ASP A 860 -5.41 54.92 17.37
N VAL A 861 -6.52 55.62 17.52
CA VAL A 861 -7.08 56.52 16.53
C VAL A 861 -6.71 57.97 16.86
N ALA A 862 -6.08 58.66 15.93
CA ALA A 862 -5.89 60.11 16.01
C ALA A 862 -6.88 60.83 15.09
N GLU A 863 -7.57 61.88 15.65
CA GLU A 863 -8.47 62.71 14.86
C GLU A 863 -7.77 63.33 13.66
N ARG A 864 -8.27 63.06 12.43
CA ARG A 864 -7.79 63.49 11.11
C ARG A 864 -6.60 62.71 10.50
N VAL A 865 -5.96 61.79 11.20
CA VAL A 865 -4.78 61.05 10.70
C VAL A 865 -5.13 59.57 10.43
N GLY A 866 -6.08 58.99 11.13
CA GLY A 866 -6.40 57.57 11.08
C GLY A 866 -5.73 56.80 12.22
N LEU A 867 -5.27 55.57 11.95
CA LEU A 867 -4.58 54.76 12.97
C LEU A 867 -3.13 55.26 13.16
N VAL A 868 -2.69 55.35 14.41
CA VAL A 868 -1.34 55.74 14.82
C VAL A 868 -0.73 54.58 15.61
N PHE A 869 0.56 54.30 15.32
CA PHE A 869 1.31 53.21 15.94
C PHE A 869 2.30 53.78 16.97
N SER A 870 2.41 53.18 18.13
CA SER A 870 3.36 53.54 19.19
C SER A 870 3.86 52.29 19.89
N LYS A 871 5.02 52.36 20.59
CA LYS A 871 5.57 51.31 21.43
C LYS A 871 4.82 51.19 22.76
#